data_ee5e53f714bd5c3969ac684ebcd40a35
#
_entry.id   ee5e53f714bd5c3969ac684ebcd40a35
#
_cell.length_a   1.000
_cell.length_b   1.000
_cell.length_c   1.000
_cell.angle_alpha   90.00
_cell.angle_beta   90.00
_cell.angle_gamma   90.00
#
_symmetry.space_group_name_H-M   'P 1'
#
loop_
_entity.id
_entity.type
_entity.pdbx_description
1 polymer ?
#
loop_
_entity_poly.entity_id
_entity_poly.type
_entity_poly.pdbx_seq_one_letter_code
_entity_poly.pdbx_strand_id
1 'polypeptide(L)'
;MKKVIVLILAMGALMISCGDDFVEDTGGGSIPPEEIITPPVYMLLDGPYKSGVVLTRNEDDSYIIETIDGDPWVTGGRFKEDIPKECNVLEFEYQTMMGISNLELFFADAETNIDASHSMSAGEVPGTETWKSFSVRLKQYRKDFDWGKKGDYLRIDFGNVPDNTIQIRNICLRVMNEEERKEEEEEDNEILNKEKYEQNIKDYLNKGYNCHVTDITVGKDIISVRGNYQGDGIFFLGEIPPFVDMFKAKKIESIYKTVLSQNSFEIHLNRYAAIGGYQYDRLLSKWAIFKEGVEKDEQVSHARYVGADGIYVKQNVGAIPLKSKKGLGGLINHEFLASDLDELGISSATINIPITNFMHLSQQSGDIPYVYGGVTYYFNEEYLRSAFDVVLEQTSQRNISVAGILLVSPEGDAGELLKHPDFNGIAPYTMPNMTTIESTQCYAAALDFLAQRYSKPGMRIAHWIIHNEVDGGSHWTNMGDKPIATFMDTYLRSMRMCYNIVHQYDQNSEVFISFSHGWNIAAGGGWYKVRDMLDFMNLFCKAEGDFFWSLACHSYPAQLGNPCTWDDAQATFSMDTEYVTLKNLEVLDKWVSVPQNQYKGGIRRSVWLSEAGTCSPSYADKDLQNQAAGFAFGWKKINALEGINGIQWHSWFDHLGDGARLGLRKYNDAEYQGEAKPVWMTYQKAGTDAENEYFEQYLQRIGIDSWEGIIQKIP
;
A
#
# COMPACT_ATOMS: atom_id res chain seq x y z
N MET A 1 -33.36 -22.22 -2.73
CA MET A 1 -33.99 -23.38 -3.43
C MET A 1 -33.25 -23.65 -4.71
N LYS A 2 -32.76 -24.89 -4.82
CA LYS A 2 -32.29 -25.61 -6.02
C LYS A 2 -31.24 -24.95 -6.96
N LYS A 3 -30.01 -25.43 -6.80
CA LYS A 3 -28.91 -25.41 -7.78
C LYS A 3 -29.31 -26.22 -9.04
N VAL A 4 -28.98 -25.70 -10.22
CA VAL A 4 -28.95 -26.47 -11.45
C VAL A 4 -27.50 -26.45 -11.94
N ILE A 5 -26.89 -27.63 -11.94
CA ILE A 5 -25.58 -27.89 -12.54
C ILE A 5 -25.87 -28.27 -14.00
N VAL A 6 -25.25 -27.56 -14.95
CA VAL A 6 -25.25 -27.95 -16.37
C VAL A 6 -23.89 -28.51 -16.73
N LEU A 7 -23.84 -29.80 -16.96
CA LEU A 7 -22.71 -30.53 -17.50
C LEU A 7 -22.74 -30.45 -19.02
N ILE A 8 -21.75 -29.87 -19.67
CA ILE A 8 -21.61 -29.92 -21.15
C ILE A 8 -20.48 -30.90 -21.47
N LEU A 9 -20.89 -32.02 -22.03
CA LEU A 9 -20.01 -32.97 -22.72
C LEU A 9 -19.75 -32.46 -24.17
N ALA A 10 -18.50 -32.24 -24.53
CA ALA A 10 -18.08 -32.00 -25.89
C ALA A 10 -17.51 -33.28 -26.48
N MET A 11 -18.25 -33.89 -27.42
CA MET A 11 -17.74 -34.97 -28.29
C MET A 11 -16.89 -34.38 -29.42
N GLY A 12 -15.66 -34.84 -29.53
CA GLY A 12 -14.80 -34.56 -30.66
C GLY A 12 -15.16 -35.37 -31.86
N ALA A 13 -15.19 -34.73 -33.01
CA ALA A 13 -15.31 -35.40 -34.32
C ALA A 13 -13.91 -35.52 -34.96
N LEU A 14 -13.51 -36.76 -35.25
CA LEU A 14 -12.38 -37.09 -36.12
C LEU A 14 -12.70 -36.73 -37.55
N MET A 15 -11.79 -36.02 -38.21
CA MET A 15 -11.71 -36.01 -39.69
C MET A 15 -10.42 -36.71 -40.10
N ILE A 16 -10.58 -37.77 -40.85
CA ILE A 16 -9.51 -38.53 -41.49
C ILE A 16 -9.28 -37.91 -42.86
N SER A 17 -8.02 -37.58 -43.15
CA SER A 17 -7.58 -37.34 -44.54
C SER A 17 -6.40 -38.26 -44.83
N CYS A 18 -6.59 -39.16 -45.79
CA CYS A 18 -5.57 -40.03 -46.33
C CYS A 18 -4.64 -39.26 -47.28
N GLY A 19 -3.37 -39.59 -47.20
CA GLY A 19 -2.35 -39.29 -48.20
C GLY A 19 -1.16 -40.19 -47.95
N ASP A 20 -1.01 -41.20 -48.84
CA ASP A 20 0.06 -42.20 -48.84
C ASP A 20 1.41 -41.53 -49.13
N ASP A 21 2.43 -41.91 -48.38
CA ASP A 21 3.76 -42.20 -48.95
C ASP A 21 4.56 -43.07 -47.94
N PHE A 22 4.91 -44.27 -48.41
CA PHE A 22 5.71 -45.26 -47.73
C PHE A 22 7.18 -44.84 -47.70
N VAL A 23 7.76 -44.76 -46.49
CA VAL A 23 9.20 -44.93 -46.26
C VAL A 23 9.37 -45.92 -45.11
N GLU A 24 9.93 -47.07 -45.41
CA GLU A 24 10.39 -48.03 -44.42
C GLU A 24 11.48 -47.40 -43.57
N ASP A 25 11.25 -47.26 -42.26
CA ASP A 25 12.30 -47.10 -41.29
C ASP A 25 12.29 -48.25 -40.28
N THR A 26 13.41 -48.90 -40.22
CA THR A 26 13.68 -50.10 -39.44
C THR A 26 13.70 -49.74 -37.95
N GLY A 27 12.81 -50.33 -37.21
CA GLY A 27 12.57 -50.10 -35.79
C GLY A 27 13.75 -50.28 -34.87
N GLY A 28 13.91 -49.30 -34.04
CA GLY A 28 14.49 -49.39 -32.69
C GLY A 28 13.46 -48.84 -31.71
N GLY A 29 12.59 -49.68 -31.21
CA GLY A 29 11.68 -49.32 -30.14
C GLY A 29 12.51 -48.98 -28.90
N SER A 30 12.68 -47.67 -28.60
CA SER A 30 13.07 -47.21 -27.31
C SER A 30 11.93 -47.49 -26.34
N ILE A 31 12.11 -48.45 -25.47
CA ILE A 31 11.29 -48.62 -24.25
C ILE A 31 11.37 -47.29 -23.52
N PRO A 32 10.24 -46.63 -23.14
CA PRO A 32 10.29 -45.45 -22.29
C PRO A 32 11.12 -45.82 -21.03
N PRO A 33 12.01 -44.97 -20.52
CA PRO A 33 12.70 -45.25 -19.28
C PRO A 33 11.67 -45.56 -18.21
N GLU A 34 11.82 -46.71 -17.52
CA GLU A 34 11.03 -47.02 -16.33
C GLU A 34 11.13 -45.80 -15.40
N GLU A 35 10.00 -45.20 -15.09
CA GLU A 35 9.92 -44.12 -14.11
C GLU A 35 10.44 -44.70 -12.77
N ILE A 36 11.61 -44.26 -12.35
CA ILE A 36 12.18 -44.66 -11.05
C ILE A 36 11.31 -43.98 -10.01
N ILE A 37 10.33 -44.72 -9.47
CA ILE A 37 9.46 -44.20 -8.40
C ILE A 37 10.30 -44.21 -7.12
N THR A 38 10.74 -43.03 -6.69
CA THR A 38 11.40 -42.85 -5.38
C THR A 38 10.39 -43.14 -4.26
N PRO A 39 10.61 -44.17 -3.40
CA PRO A 39 9.64 -44.50 -2.37
C PRO A 39 9.61 -43.42 -1.27
N PRO A 40 8.47 -43.25 -0.58
CA PRO A 40 8.39 -42.40 0.61
C PRO A 40 9.34 -42.81 1.70
N VAL A 41 9.95 -41.86 2.39
CA VAL A 41 10.78 -42.07 3.57
C VAL A 41 9.95 -41.81 4.81
N TYR A 42 9.60 -42.87 5.54
CA TYR A 42 8.79 -42.78 6.75
C TYR A 42 9.61 -42.31 7.94
N MET A 43 8.98 -41.48 8.78
CA MET A 43 9.54 -40.90 9.98
C MET A 43 8.78 -41.39 11.21
N LEU A 44 9.51 -41.51 12.33
CA LEU A 44 8.93 -41.76 13.63
C LEU A 44 9.08 -40.53 14.53
N LEU A 45 8.08 -40.28 15.40
CA LEU A 45 8.15 -39.25 16.44
C LEU A 45 8.84 -39.82 17.70
N ASP A 46 10.04 -40.36 17.55
CA ASP A 46 10.83 -41.00 18.59
C ASP A 46 12.07 -40.19 18.98
N GLY A 47 12.10 -38.91 18.63
CA GLY A 47 13.15 -37.98 19.06
C GLY A 47 13.17 -37.78 20.57
N PRO A 48 14.33 -37.35 21.13
CA PRO A 48 14.53 -37.32 22.58
C PRO A 48 13.83 -36.15 23.27
N TYR A 49 13.31 -35.19 22.50
CA TYR A 49 12.78 -33.93 23.06
C TYR A 49 11.28 -33.73 22.70
N LYS A 50 10.52 -33.31 23.70
CA LYS A 50 9.12 -32.90 23.55
C LYS A 50 8.74 -31.91 24.68
N SER A 51 7.78 -31.06 24.45
CA SER A 51 7.24 -30.15 25.46
C SER A 51 5.74 -30.03 25.27
N GLY A 52 5.03 -29.73 26.35
CA GLY A 52 3.59 -29.44 26.32
C GLY A 52 2.71 -30.58 25.81
N VAL A 53 3.23 -31.84 25.77
CA VAL A 53 2.47 -32.99 25.25
C VAL A 53 2.68 -34.27 26.05
N VAL A 54 1.64 -35.11 26.12
CA VAL A 54 1.74 -36.52 26.36
C VAL A 54 1.72 -37.22 25.00
N LEU A 55 2.80 -37.95 24.68
CA LEU A 55 2.96 -38.67 23.42
C LEU A 55 2.88 -40.17 23.70
N THR A 56 1.91 -40.85 23.11
CA THR A 56 1.73 -42.31 23.17
C THR A 56 1.89 -42.89 21.77
N ARG A 57 2.77 -43.91 21.59
CA ARG A 57 2.92 -44.66 20.35
C ARG A 57 2.18 -45.96 20.46
N ASN A 58 1.37 -46.29 19.48
CA ASN A 58 0.61 -47.53 19.38
C ASN A 58 1.45 -48.64 18.67
N GLU A 59 0.95 -49.90 18.72
CA GLU A 59 1.60 -51.04 18.08
C GLU A 59 1.65 -50.95 16.54
N ASP A 60 0.77 -50.17 15.94
CA ASP A 60 0.66 -49.90 14.48
C ASP A 60 1.46 -48.66 14.02
N ASP A 61 2.38 -48.19 14.86
CA ASP A 61 3.19 -46.99 14.65
C ASP A 61 2.40 -45.69 14.50
N SER A 62 1.10 -45.66 14.86
CA SER A 62 0.35 -44.43 15.05
C SER A 62 0.66 -43.77 16.40
N TYR A 63 0.43 -42.47 16.50
CA TYR A 63 0.67 -41.69 17.70
C TYR A 63 -0.62 -41.01 18.17
N ILE A 64 -0.76 -40.95 19.50
CA ILE A 64 -1.72 -40.10 20.18
C ILE A 64 -0.94 -39.00 20.86
N ILE A 65 -1.23 -37.77 20.55
CA ILE A 65 -0.63 -36.54 21.07
C ILE A 65 -1.71 -35.79 21.84
N GLU A 66 -1.56 -35.74 23.16
CA GLU A 66 -2.44 -34.97 24.03
C GLU A 66 -1.71 -33.70 24.44
N THR A 67 -2.22 -32.52 24.03
CA THR A 67 -1.61 -31.21 24.33
C THR A 67 -1.95 -30.80 25.77
N ILE A 68 -0.95 -30.33 26.53
CA ILE A 68 -1.12 -29.98 27.95
C ILE A 68 -1.10 -28.48 28.16
N ASP A 69 -0.32 -27.74 27.36
CA ASP A 69 -0.13 -26.30 27.46
C ASP A 69 -0.19 -25.62 26.09
N GLY A 70 0.10 -24.31 26.05
CA GLY A 70 0.02 -23.49 24.85
C GLY A 70 1.22 -23.57 23.90
N ASP A 71 2.21 -24.46 24.14
CA ASP A 71 3.40 -24.66 23.28
C ASP A 71 3.72 -26.16 23.10
N PRO A 72 2.79 -26.96 22.51
CA PRO A 72 2.92 -28.41 22.36
C PRO A 72 3.76 -28.78 21.13
N TRP A 73 4.88 -29.46 21.33
CA TRP A 73 5.73 -29.95 20.25
C TRP A 73 6.42 -31.24 20.52
N VAL A 74 6.83 -31.93 19.45
CA VAL A 74 7.60 -33.18 19.48
C VAL A 74 8.73 -33.16 18.45
N THR A 75 9.82 -33.87 18.69
CA THR A 75 10.87 -34.11 17.70
C THR A 75 10.75 -35.49 17.08
N GLY A 76 10.96 -35.56 15.77
CA GLY A 76 11.20 -36.81 15.06
C GLY A 76 12.57 -37.42 15.39
N GLY A 77 12.74 -38.70 15.09
CA GLY A 77 14.03 -39.36 15.14
C GLY A 77 15.02 -38.82 14.12
N ARG A 78 16.31 -38.92 14.41
CA ARG A 78 17.35 -38.51 13.45
C ARG A 78 17.35 -39.40 12.23
N PHE A 79 17.49 -38.82 11.05
CA PHE A 79 17.57 -39.59 9.80
C PHE A 79 18.78 -40.54 9.81
N LYS A 80 18.56 -41.78 9.43
CA LYS A 80 19.58 -42.79 9.36
C LYS A 80 20.43 -42.72 8.10
N GLU A 81 19.87 -42.16 7.04
CA GLU A 81 20.45 -41.96 5.72
C GLU A 81 20.02 -40.62 5.17
N ASP A 82 20.64 -40.14 4.08
CA ASP A 82 20.24 -38.95 3.41
C ASP A 82 18.86 -39.14 2.74
N ILE A 83 17.96 -38.18 2.92
CA ILE A 83 16.66 -38.18 2.27
C ILE A 83 16.83 -37.81 0.80
N PRO A 84 16.29 -38.56 -0.17
CA PRO A 84 16.33 -38.17 -1.58
C PRO A 84 15.84 -36.73 -1.80
N LYS A 85 16.54 -35.95 -2.62
CA LYS A 85 16.23 -34.51 -2.82
C LYS A 85 14.84 -34.28 -3.39
N GLU A 86 14.34 -35.21 -4.17
CA GLU A 86 13.00 -35.20 -4.74
C GLU A 86 11.88 -35.44 -3.70
N CYS A 87 12.20 -36.02 -2.53
CA CYS A 87 11.26 -36.18 -1.41
C CYS A 87 11.13 -34.85 -0.65
N ASN A 88 10.36 -33.91 -1.20
CA ASN A 88 10.21 -32.56 -0.74
C ASN A 88 8.79 -32.20 -0.25
N VAL A 89 7.95 -33.20 -0.02
CA VAL A 89 6.62 -33.07 0.60
C VAL A 89 6.62 -33.85 1.90
N LEU A 90 6.28 -33.20 3.02
CA LEU A 90 5.90 -33.87 4.26
C LEU A 90 4.42 -34.21 4.17
N GLU A 91 4.11 -35.49 4.40
CA GLU A 91 2.72 -35.96 4.46
C GLU A 91 2.51 -36.81 5.71
N PHE A 92 1.31 -36.71 6.27
CA PHE A 92 0.84 -37.59 7.33
C PHE A 92 -0.68 -37.68 7.31
N GLU A 93 -1.21 -38.77 7.88
CA GLU A 93 -2.63 -38.91 8.17
C GLU A 93 -2.91 -38.45 9.61
N TYR A 94 -4.03 -37.76 9.81
CA TYR A 94 -4.41 -37.24 11.11
C TYR A 94 -5.91 -37.36 11.40
N GLN A 95 -6.23 -37.32 12.69
CA GLN A 95 -7.60 -37.20 13.22
C GLN A 95 -7.54 -36.36 14.48
N THR A 96 -8.33 -35.30 14.55
CA THR A 96 -8.46 -34.41 15.70
C THR A 96 -9.77 -33.63 15.65
N MET A 97 -10.51 -33.55 16.74
CA MET A 97 -11.79 -32.82 16.78
C MET A 97 -11.62 -31.30 16.69
N MET A 98 -10.59 -30.78 17.33
CA MET A 98 -10.38 -29.33 17.46
C MET A 98 -9.52 -28.75 16.32
N GLY A 99 -8.90 -29.61 15.48
CA GLY A 99 -7.91 -29.17 14.52
C GLY A 99 -6.58 -28.77 15.17
N ILE A 100 -5.70 -28.15 14.40
CA ILE A 100 -4.44 -27.56 14.85
C ILE A 100 -4.41 -26.12 14.36
N SER A 101 -4.39 -25.17 15.27
CA SER A 101 -4.54 -23.73 14.96
C SER A 101 -3.40 -23.16 14.10
N ASN A 102 -2.19 -23.70 14.26
CA ASN A 102 -1.03 -23.39 13.44
C ASN A 102 -0.04 -24.55 13.58
N LEU A 103 0.10 -25.36 12.53
CA LEU A 103 1.12 -26.39 12.47
C LEU A 103 2.44 -25.72 12.06
N GLU A 104 3.48 -25.86 12.88
CA GLU A 104 4.79 -25.29 12.57
C GLU A 104 5.86 -26.36 12.55
N LEU A 105 6.77 -26.25 11.59
CA LEU A 105 7.85 -27.21 11.34
C LEU A 105 9.19 -26.51 11.58
N PHE A 106 10.06 -27.13 12.39
CA PHE A 106 11.42 -26.65 12.64
C PHE A 106 12.43 -27.64 12.11
N PHE A 107 13.35 -27.18 11.30
CA PHE A 107 14.34 -27.99 10.60
C PHE A 107 15.68 -27.89 11.34
N ALA A 108 16.17 -29.02 11.83
CA ALA A 108 17.44 -29.09 12.54
C ALA A 108 18.43 -30.02 11.82
N ASP A 109 19.67 -29.57 11.69
CA ASP A 109 20.76 -30.41 11.21
C ASP A 109 21.40 -31.23 12.33
N ALA A 110 22.40 -32.02 11.99
CA ALA A 110 23.05 -32.95 12.94
C ALA A 110 23.85 -32.22 14.05
N GLU A 111 24.24 -30.98 13.84
CA GLU A 111 25.20 -30.23 14.66
C GLU A 111 24.58 -29.03 15.38
N THR A 112 23.53 -28.39 14.80
CA THR A 112 22.90 -27.19 15.34
C THR A 112 21.67 -27.52 16.19
N ASN A 113 21.39 -26.65 17.15
CA ASN A 113 20.13 -26.64 17.87
C ASN A 113 19.00 -26.11 17.00
N ILE A 114 17.77 -26.47 17.33
CA ILE A 114 16.56 -25.92 16.73
C ILE A 114 16.56 -24.39 16.90
N ASP A 115 16.41 -23.67 15.79
CA ASP A 115 16.40 -22.21 15.71
C ASP A 115 15.15 -21.74 14.96
N ALA A 116 14.53 -20.68 15.44
CA ALA A 116 13.37 -20.07 14.82
C ALA A 116 13.63 -19.53 13.38
N SER A 117 14.89 -19.27 13.02
CA SER A 117 15.26 -18.90 11.64
C SER A 117 15.12 -20.04 10.64
N HIS A 118 14.99 -21.28 11.11
CA HIS A 118 14.82 -22.50 10.31
C HIS A 118 13.46 -23.15 10.60
N SER A 119 12.41 -22.35 10.66
CA SER A 119 11.03 -22.82 10.82
C SER A 119 10.15 -22.41 9.65
N MET A 120 9.05 -23.14 9.46
CA MET A 120 7.97 -22.75 8.56
C MET A 120 6.63 -23.06 9.19
N SER A 121 5.68 -22.13 9.04
CA SER A 121 4.27 -22.41 9.31
C SER A 121 3.70 -23.26 8.17
N ALA A 122 3.13 -24.40 8.51
CA ALA A 122 2.38 -25.25 7.59
C ALA A 122 0.86 -24.91 7.59
N GLY A 123 0.47 -23.88 8.36
CA GLY A 123 -0.88 -23.35 8.42
C GLY A 123 -1.79 -24.09 9.38
N GLU A 124 -3.09 -23.82 9.23
CA GLU A 124 -4.15 -24.45 10.02
C GLU A 124 -4.48 -25.83 9.48
N VAL A 125 -4.61 -26.82 10.39
CA VAL A 125 -5.08 -28.16 10.07
C VAL A 125 -6.51 -28.31 10.58
N PRO A 126 -7.50 -28.49 9.71
CA PRO A 126 -8.91 -28.51 10.11
C PRO A 126 -9.26 -29.70 11.02
N GLY A 127 -10.20 -29.52 11.93
CA GLY A 127 -10.75 -30.58 12.74
C GLY A 127 -11.48 -31.65 11.92
N THR A 128 -11.33 -32.94 12.31
CA THR A 128 -11.98 -34.07 11.64
C THR A 128 -12.18 -35.23 12.58
N GLU A 129 -13.32 -35.92 12.45
CA GLU A 129 -13.64 -37.15 13.17
C GLU A 129 -13.11 -38.42 12.46
N THR A 130 -12.64 -38.29 11.23
CA THR A 130 -12.14 -39.39 10.42
C THR A 130 -10.69 -39.12 9.99
N TRP A 131 -9.96 -40.15 9.69
CA TRP A 131 -8.61 -40.01 9.16
C TRP A 131 -8.60 -39.24 7.87
N LYS A 132 -7.80 -38.16 7.82
CA LYS A 132 -7.52 -37.34 6.63
C LYS A 132 -6.02 -37.23 6.43
N SER A 133 -5.62 -37.06 5.18
CA SER A 133 -4.25 -36.73 4.81
C SER A 133 -4.02 -35.23 4.91
N PHE A 134 -2.84 -34.87 5.41
CA PHE A 134 -2.29 -33.52 5.36
C PHE A 134 -0.96 -33.57 4.66
N SER A 135 -0.70 -32.64 3.75
CA SER A 135 0.60 -32.53 3.09
C SER A 135 1.05 -31.07 2.99
N VAL A 136 2.37 -30.87 3.03
CA VAL A 136 2.99 -29.56 2.88
C VAL A 136 4.32 -29.67 2.12
N ARG A 137 4.53 -28.75 1.17
CA ARG A 137 5.75 -28.71 0.35
C ARG A 137 6.89 -28.05 1.14
N LEU A 138 8.07 -28.69 1.15
CA LEU A 138 9.27 -28.27 1.86
C LEU A 138 10.33 -27.63 0.94
N LYS A 139 9.92 -27.07 -0.20
CA LYS A 139 10.78 -26.58 -1.27
C LYS A 139 11.96 -25.74 -0.78
N GLN A 140 11.70 -24.72 0.01
CA GLN A 140 12.70 -23.78 0.49
C GLN A 140 13.78 -24.45 1.36
N TYR A 141 13.37 -25.33 2.27
CA TYR A 141 14.26 -25.98 3.23
C TYR A 141 15.04 -27.14 2.64
N ARG A 142 14.54 -27.73 1.56
CA ARG A 142 15.23 -28.79 0.83
C ARG A 142 16.28 -28.24 -0.16
N LYS A 143 16.09 -27.03 -0.66
CA LYS A 143 16.96 -26.40 -1.65
C LYS A 143 17.95 -25.43 -1.02
N ASP A 144 17.47 -24.53 -0.20
CA ASP A 144 18.27 -23.40 0.31
C ASP A 144 18.99 -23.72 1.60
N PHE A 145 18.42 -24.54 2.46
CA PHE A 145 19.00 -24.99 3.74
C PHE A 145 19.73 -26.35 3.64
N ASP A 146 19.59 -27.06 2.52
CA ASP A 146 20.17 -28.39 2.27
C ASP A 146 19.86 -29.40 3.39
N TRP A 147 18.70 -29.28 4.05
CA TRP A 147 18.22 -30.17 5.10
C TRP A 147 17.79 -31.52 4.55
N GLY A 148 17.86 -32.56 5.39
CA GLY A 148 17.48 -33.93 5.09
C GLY A 148 18.68 -34.84 4.90
N LYS A 149 19.83 -34.50 5.46
CA LYS A 149 21.02 -35.36 5.53
C LYS A 149 20.92 -36.30 6.69
N LYS A 150 21.75 -37.34 6.66
CA LYS A 150 21.93 -38.27 7.79
C LYS A 150 22.24 -37.51 9.07
N GLY A 151 21.44 -37.72 10.10
CA GLY A 151 21.57 -37.08 11.40
C GLY A 151 20.65 -35.86 11.59
N ASP A 152 20.11 -35.28 10.54
CA ASP A 152 19.11 -34.22 10.63
C ASP A 152 17.81 -34.77 11.21
N TYR A 153 16.96 -33.87 11.69
CA TYR A 153 15.65 -34.20 12.23
C TYR A 153 14.66 -33.05 12.10
N LEU A 154 13.37 -33.35 12.36
CA LEU A 154 12.28 -32.41 12.32
C LEU A 154 11.66 -32.28 13.71
N ARG A 155 11.32 -31.06 14.12
CA ARG A 155 10.41 -30.79 15.22
C ARG A 155 9.07 -30.34 14.62
N ILE A 156 7.98 -30.84 15.15
CA ILE A 156 6.61 -30.52 14.76
C ILE A 156 5.91 -29.89 15.96
N ASP A 157 5.43 -28.67 15.79
CA ASP A 157 4.65 -27.91 16.78
C ASP A 157 3.17 -27.97 16.41
N PHE A 158 2.32 -28.31 17.39
CA PHE A 158 0.90 -28.59 17.16
C PHE A 158 -0.02 -27.44 17.58
N GLY A 159 0.40 -26.20 17.28
CA GLY A 159 -0.37 -25.00 17.58
C GLY A 159 -0.28 -24.57 19.04
N ASN A 160 -1.32 -23.90 19.53
CA ASN A 160 -1.32 -23.29 20.86
C ASN A 160 -2.57 -23.63 21.70
N VAL A 161 -3.30 -24.69 21.34
CA VAL A 161 -4.55 -25.09 22.00
C VAL A 161 -4.24 -26.21 23.00
N PRO A 162 -4.38 -26.02 24.32
CA PRO A 162 -4.28 -27.08 25.31
C PRO A 162 -5.49 -28.01 25.26
N ASP A 163 -5.37 -29.17 25.92
CA ASP A 163 -6.42 -30.19 26.04
C ASP A 163 -6.96 -30.70 24.68
N ASN A 164 -6.15 -30.63 23.62
CA ASN A 164 -6.46 -31.20 22.31
C ASN A 164 -5.88 -32.63 22.20
N THR A 165 -6.64 -33.53 21.59
CA THR A 165 -6.18 -34.89 21.25
C THR A 165 -6.01 -34.99 19.73
N ILE A 166 -4.78 -35.23 19.30
CA ILE A 166 -4.40 -35.38 17.91
C ILE A 166 -3.88 -36.82 17.70
N GLN A 167 -4.49 -37.55 16.80
CA GLN A 167 -3.96 -38.82 16.32
C GLN A 167 -3.26 -38.58 14.99
N ILE A 168 -2.08 -39.17 14.84
CA ILE A 168 -1.25 -39.02 13.64
C ILE A 168 -0.59 -40.35 13.28
N ARG A 169 -0.50 -40.66 11.98
CA ARG A 169 0.18 -41.87 11.46
C ARG A 169 0.73 -41.62 10.07
N ASN A 170 1.51 -42.59 9.56
CA ASN A 170 2.06 -42.61 8.20
C ASN A 170 2.84 -41.31 7.87
N ILE A 171 3.60 -40.79 8.84
CA ILE A 171 4.41 -39.58 8.67
C ILE A 171 5.55 -39.91 7.71
N CYS A 172 5.61 -39.25 6.57
CA CYS A 172 6.65 -39.49 5.58
C CYS A 172 7.07 -38.25 4.81
N LEU A 173 8.27 -38.32 4.25
CA LEU A 173 8.74 -37.44 3.21
C LEU A 173 8.61 -38.17 1.87
N ARG A 174 7.90 -37.55 0.93
CA ARG A 174 7.64 -38.14 -0.40
C ARG A 174 7.89 -37.15 -1.54
N VAL A 175 7.93 -37.72 -2.73
CA VAL A 175 7.96 -36.95 -3.97
C VAL A 175 6.61 -36.27 -4.18
N MET A 176 6.61 -35.07 -4.74
CA MET A 176 5.37 -34.38 -5.18
C MET A 176 4.60 -35.24 -6.17
N ASN A 177 3.28 -35.28 -6.03
CA ASN A 177 2.40 -35.84 -7.03
C ASN A 177 2.29 -34.89 -8.24
N GLU A 178 1.55 -35.29 -9.28
CA GLU A 178 1.42 -34.50 -10.52
C GLU A 178 0.71 -33.15 -10.28
N GLU A 179 -0.30 -33.11 -9.41
CA GLU A 179 -1.06 -31.92 -9.08
C GLU A 179 -0.18 -30.91 -8.30
N GLU A 180 0.54 -31.37 -7.27
CA GLU A 180 1.47 -30.55 -6.49
C GLU A 180 2.62 -29.99 -7.32
N ARG A 181 3.13 -30.76 -8.29
CA ARG A 181 4.15 -30.27 -9.23
C ARG A 181 3.60 -29.15 -10.15
N LYS A 182 2.38 -29.35 -10.63
CA LYS A 182 1.73 -28.36 -11.48
C LYS A 182 1.45 -27.06 -10.73
N GLU A 183 0.96 -27.16 -9.50
CA GLU A 183 0.76 -25.98 -8.63
C GLU A 183 2.08 -25.26 -8.38
N GLU A 184 3.17 -25.98 -8.09
CA GLU A 184 4.49 -25.38 -7.89
C GLU A 184 5.01 -24.66 -9.16
N GLU A 185 4.83 -25.28 -10.34
CA GLU A 185 5.18 -24.66 -11.62
C GLU A 185 4.35 -23.41 -11.89
N GLU A 186 3.06 -23.42 -11.57
CA GLU A 186 2.18 -22.26 -11.70
C GLU A 186 2.61 -21.12 -10.77
N GLU A 187 2.92 -21.42 -9.49
CA GLU A 187 3.45 -20.45 -8.53
C GLU A 187 4.80 -19.85 -8.97
N ASP A 188 5.73 -20.70 -9.44
CA ASP A 188 7.03 -20.22 -9.93
C ASP A 188 6.89 -19.32 -11.17
N ASN A 189 6.00 -19.68 -12.08
CA ASN A 189 5.70 -18.86 -13.24
C ASN A 189 5.05 -17.53 -12.85
N GLU A 190 4.19 -17.52 -11.83
CA GLU A 190 3.60 -16.30 -11.32
C GLU A 190 4.65 -15.37 -10.72
N ILE A 191 5.53 -15.91 -9.88
CA ILE A 191 6.66 -15.15 -9.28
C ILE A 191 7.56 -14.58 -10.40
N LEU A 192 7.96 -15.41 -11.35
CA LEU A 192 8.81 -14.99 -12.47
C LEU A 192 8.13 -13.89 -13.31
N ASN A 193 6.82 -14.00 -13.53
CA ASN A 193 6.05 -12.99 -14.26
C ASN A 193 5.98 -11.67 -13.47
N LYS A 194 5.80 -11.71 -12.15
CA LYS A 194 5.83 -10.52 -11.28
C LYS A 194 7.19 -9.84 -11.32
N GLU A 195 8.28 -10.60 -11.21
CA GLU A 195 9.65 -10.08 -11.27
C GLU A 195 9.97 -9.45 -12.65
N LYS A 196 9.56 -10.14 -13.72
CA LYS A 196 9.75 -9.62 -15.09
C LYS A 196 8.96 -8.35 -15.33
N TYR A 197 7.74 -8.27 -14.83
CA TYR A 197 6.91 -7.07 -14.93
C TYR A 197 7.55 -5.89 -14.18
N GLU A 198 8.00 -6.14 -12.96
CA GLU A 198 8.75 -5.18 -12.14
C GLU A 198 10.01 -4.68 -12.86
N GLN A 199 10.77 -5.60 -13.47
CA GLN A 199 11.97 -5.25 -14.22
C GLN A 199 11.66 -4.41 -15.47
N ASN A 200 10.58 -4.71 -16.18
CA ASN A 200 10.13 -3.90 -17.33
C ASN A 200 9.84 -2.45 -16.94
N ILE A 201 9.25 -2.21 -15.78
CA ILE A 201 9.00 -0.85 -15.27
C ILE A 201 10.33 -0.16 -14.95
N LYS A 202 11.25 -0.83 -14.26
CA LYS A 202 12.57 -0.29 -13.91
C LYS A 202 13.40 0.05 -15.15
N ASP A 203 13.40 -0.83 -16.14
CA ASP A 203 14.08 -0.61 -17.42
C ASP A 203 13.49 0.59 -18.16
N TYR A 204 12.17 0.71 -18.21
CA TYR A 204 11.49 1.85 -18.81
C TYR A 204 11.88 3.17 -18.14
N LEU A 205 11.90 3.22 -16.81
CA LEU A 205 12.22 4.43 -16.05
C LEU A 205 13.68 4.88 -16.26
N ASN A 206 14.60 3.94 -16.47
CA ASN A 206 16.03 4.21 -16.64
C ASN A 206 16.48 4.32 -18.11
N LYS A 207 15.62 3.96 -19.07
CA LYS A 207 15.95 3.97 -20.50
C LYS A 207 16.06 5.41 -21.03
N GLY A 208 17.13 5.72 -21.75
CA GLY A 208 17.21 6.94 -22.55
C GLY A 208 16.48 6.76 -23.87
N TYR A 209 15.69 7.75 -24.28
CA TYR A 209 14.99 7.75 -25.57
C TYR A 209 15.43 8.95 -26.42
N ASN A 210 15.45 8.75 -27.75
CA ASN A 210 15.72 9.82 -28.73
C ASN A 210 14.43 10.47 -29.25
N CYS A 211 13.27 9.90 -28.96
CA CYS A 211 11.95 10.43 -29.32
C CYS A 211 11.30 10.99 -28.05
N HIS A 212 10.57 12.10 -28.17
CA HIS A 212 10.03 12.78 -27.01
C HIS A 212 8.63 13.34 -27.29
N VAL A 213 7.70 13.08 -26.39
CA VAL A 213 6.50 13.95 -26.20
C VAL A 213 6.97 15.13 -25.36
N THR A 214 6.99 16.33 -25.96
CA THR A 214 7.61 17.52 -25.35
C THR A 214 6.62 18.35 -24.54
N ASP A 215 5.36 18.43 -25.01
CA ASP A 215 4.34 19.26 -24.40
C ASP A 215 2.94 18.69 -24.63
N ILE A 216 2.06 18.90 -23.65
CA ILE A 216 0.64 18.55 -23.71
C ILE A 216 -0.16 19.70 -23.13
N THR A 217 -1.15 20.17 -23.90
CA THR A 217 -2.09 21.21 -23.47
C THR A 217 -3.51 20.69 -23.58
N VAL A 218 -4.26 20.78 -22.50
CA VAL A 218 -5.67 20.36 -22.41
C VAL A 218 -6.54 21.61 -22.31
N GLY A 219 -7.19 21.98 -23.41
CA GLY A 219 -8.15 23.06 -23.45
C GLY A 219 -9.55 22.63 -22.99
N LYS A 220 -10.55 23.47 -23.23
CA LYS A 220 -11.95 23.16 -22.92
C LYS A 220 -12.45 21.95 -23.72
N ASP A 221 -12.19 21.96 -25.03
CA ASP A 221 -12.76 20.99 -25.99
C ASP A 221 -11.68 20.24 -26.77
N ILE A 222 -10.45 20.73 -26.79
CA ILE A 222 -9.32 20.21 -27.59
C ILE A 222 -8.14 19.91 -26.69
N ILE A 223 -7.47 18.79 -26.95
CA ILE A 223 -6.14 18.48 -26.43
C ILE A 223 -5.11 18.62 -27.56
N SER A 224 -3.96 19.23 -27.27
CA SER A 224 -2.83 19.35 -28.19
C SER A 224 -1.64 18.62 -27.63
N VAL A 225 -1.04 17.74 -28.43
CA VAL A 225 0.16 17.00 -28.06
C VAL A 225 1.28 17.30 -29.03
N ARG A 226 2.42 17.76 -28.52
CA ARG A 226 3.62 18.10 -29.30
C ARG A 226 4.74 17.12 -29.01
N GLY A 227 5.56 16.87 -30.02
CA GLY A 227 6.71 16.01 -29.84
C GLY A 227 7.60 15.94 -31.06
N ASN A 228 8.65 15.15 -30.94
CA ASN A 228 9.56 14.83 -32.01
C ASN A 228 9.95 13.36 -31.99
N TYR A 229 10.21 12.81 -33.17
CA TYR A 229 10.74 11.46 -33.33
C TYR A 229 11.78 11.42 -34.45
N GLN A 230 12.60 10.37 -34.43
CA GLN A 230 13.59 10.12 -35.44
C GLN A 230 13.76 8.61 -35.69
N GLY A 231 14.11 8.24 -36.90
CA GLY A 231 14.36 6.87 -37.36
C GLY A 231 13.47 6.48 -38.54
N ASP A 232 13.62 5.24 -39.00
CA ASP A 232 12.87 4.67 -40.10
C ASP A 232 11.73 3.79 -39.61
N GLY A 233 10.63 3.78 -40.35
CA GLY A 233 9.45 3.00 -40.07
C GLY A 233 8.20 3.84 -39.85
N ILE A 234 7.11 3.21 -39.43
CA ILE A 234 5.84 3.86 -39.11
C ILE A 234 5.83 4.20 -37.63
N PHE A 235 5.73 5.49 -37.33
CA PHE A 235 5.59 5.99 -35.96
C PHE A 235 4.18 6.48 -35.72
N PHE A 236 3.72 6.33 -34.49
CA PHE A 236 2.42 6.86 -34.09
C PHE A 236 2.48 7.41 -32.66
N LEU A 237 1.64 8.39 -32.40
CA LEU A 237 1.33 8.85 -31.05
C LEU A 237 0.30 7.90 -30.43
N GLY A 238 0.66 7.29 -29.31
CA GLY A 238 -0.20 6.40 -28.54
C GLY A 238 -0.79 7.12 -27.33
N GLU A 239 -2.13 7.05 -27.17
CA GLU A 239 -2.82 7.46 -25.95
C GLU A 239 -2.81 6.29 -24.96
N ILE A 240 -2.49 6.57 -23.70
CA ILE A 240 -2.42 5.59 -22.62
C ILE A 240 -3.32 6.07 -21.47
N PRO A 241 -4.61 5.73 -21.50
CA PRO A 241 -5.52 5.97 -20.38
C PRO A 241 -5.07 5.20 -19.12
N PRO A 242 -5.50 5.60 -17.90
CA PRO A 242 -5.12 4.94 -16.66
C PRO A 242 -5.41 3.44 -16.63
N PHE A 243 -6.47 3.00 -17.33
CA PHE A 243 -6.86 1.59 -17.42
C PHE A 243 -6.11 0.78 -18.50
N VAL A 244 -5.20 1.40 -19.23
CA VAL A 244 -4.34 0.70 -20.21
C VAL A 244 -2.98 0.42 -19.59
N ASP A 245 -2.65 -0.86 -19.47
CA ASP A 245 -1.33 -1.29 -19.01
C ASP A 245 -0.35 -1.37 -20.18
N MET A 246 0.47 -0.34 -20.33
CA MET A 246 1.44 -0.24 -21.43
C MET A 246 2.58 -1.27 -21.34
N PHE A 247 2.83 -1.86 -20.17
CA PHE A 247 3.89 -2.85 -19.98
C PHE A 247 3.45 -4.25 -20.38
N LYS A 248 2.14 -4.53 -20.28
CA LYS A 248 1.52 -5.80 -20.70
C LYS A 248 1.06 -5.78 -22.16
N ALA A 249 0.68 -4.62 -22.68
CA ALA A 249 0.15 -4.49 -24.03
C ALA A 249 1.21 -4.82 -25.09
N LYS A 250 0.91 -5.79 -25.96
CA LYS A 250 1.73 -6.08 -27.16
C LYS A 250 1.48 -5.08 -28.28
N LYS A 251 0.23 -4.69 -28.46
CA LYS A 251 -0.22 -3.72 -29.45
C LYS A 251 -1.07 -2.65 -28.81
N ILE A 252 -0.89 -1.40 -29.23
CA ILE A 252 -1.81 -0.32 -28.87
C ILE A 252 -3.03 -0.42 -29.79
N GLU A 253 -4.21 -0.44 -29.23
CA GLU A 253 -5.46 -0.50 -29.98
C GLU A 253 -5.61 0.70 -30.93
N SER A 254 -6.24 0.49 -32.08
CA SER A 254 -6.37 1.50 -33.13
C SER A 254 -7.03 2.79 -32.64
N ILE A 255 -7.98 2.69 -31.70
CA ILE A 255 -8.68 3.84 -31.09
C ILE A 255 -7.73 4.80 -30.34
N TYR A 256 -6.58 4.30 -29.90
CA TYR A 256 -5.57 5.07 -29.18
C TYR A 256 -4.38 5.47 -30.06
N LYS A 257 -4.43 5.21 -31.38
CA LYS A 257 -3.33 5.48 -32.31
C LYS A 257 -3.59 6.71 -33.18
N THR A 258 -2.58 7.57 -33.31
CA THR A 258 -2.53 8.64 -34.31
C THR A 258 -1.21 8.56 -35.05
N VAL A 259 -1.24 8.21 -36.33
CA VAL A 259 -0.02 8.04 -37.17
C VAL A 259 0.67 9.40 -37.35
N LEU A 260 1.99 9.41 -37.20
CA LEU A 260 2.84 10.58 -37.33
C LEU A 260 3.40 10.65 -38.75
N SER A 261 3.31 11.83 -39.37
CA SER A 261 3.77 12.07 -40.74
C SER A 261 5.00 12.98 -40.83
N GLN A 262 5.37 13.64 -39.74
CA GLN A 262 6.50 14.59 -39.69
C GLN A 262 7.31 14.36 -38.42
N ASN A 263 8.62 14.47 -38.51
CA ASN A 263 9.57 14.24 -37.39
C ASN A 263 9.36 15.17 -36.19
N SER A 264 8.82 16.37 -36.42
CA SER A 264 8.28 17.24 -35.36
C SER A 264 6.80 17.41 -35.61
N PHE A 265 5.97 17.16 -34.61
CA PHE A 265 4.53 17.12 -34.75
C PHE A 265 3.81 17.93 -33.70
N GLU A 266 2.63 18.42 -34.06
CA GLU A 266 1.61 18.93 -33.18
C GLU A 266 0.26 18.29 -33.61
N ILE A 267 -0.31 17.49 -32.71
CA ILE A 267 -1.56 16.76 -32.97
C ILE A 267 -2.67 17.38 -32.11
N HIS A 268 -3.79 17.71 -32.75
CA HIS A 268 -4.98 18.21 -32.08
C HIS A 268 -6.08 17.15 -32.10
N LEU A 269 -6.63 16.82 -30.93
CA LEU A 269 -7.69 15.84 -30.75
C LEU A 269 -8.83 16.43 -29.93
N ASN A 270 -10.03 15.91 -30.10
CA ASN A 270 -11.11 16.22 -29.16
C ASN A 270 -10.72 15.80 -27.76
N ARG A 271 -10.92 16.67 -26.77
CA ARG A 271 -10.65 16.36 -25.36
C ARG A 271 -11.43 15.14 -24.88
N TYR A 272 -12.67 15.04 -25.32
CA TYR A 272 -13.54 13.93 -24.94
C TYR A 272 -13.61 12.88 -26.04
N ALA A 273 -13.40 11.63 -25.68
CA ALA A 273 -13.48 10.48 -26.57
C ALA A 273 -14.60 9.52 -26.15
N ALA A 274 -15.29 8.94 -27.13
CA ALA A 274 -16.25 7.87 -26.86
C ALA A 274 -15.50 6.53 -26.74
N ILE A 275 -15.41 5.98 -25.55
CA ILE A 275 -14.72 4.73 -25.23
C ILE A 275 -15.61 3.89 -24.32
N GLY A 276 -15.90 2.64 -24.71
CA GLY A 276 -16.64 1.71 -23.87
C GLY A 276 -18.02 2.19 -23.40
N GLY A 277 -18.67 3.10 -24.16
CA GLY A 277 -19.95 3.70 -23.78
C GLY A 277 -19.83 4.95 -22.90
N TYR A 278 -18.61 5.37 -22.54
CA TYR A 278 -18.32 6.56 -21.75
C TYR A 278 -17.83 7.71 -22.62
N GLN A 279 -18.09 8.94 -22.17
CA GLN A 279 -17.41 10.14 -22.65
C GLN A 279 -16.11 10.31 -21.81
N TYR A 280 -15.04 9.68 -22.25
CA TYR A 280 -13.75 9.67 -21.56
C TYR A 280 -13.02 11.01 -21.72
N ASP A 281 -12.54 11.60 -20.62
CA ASP A 281 -11.72 12.83 -20.63
C ASP A 281 -10.23 12.49 -20.79
N ARG A 282 -9.64 12.87 -21.89
CA ARG A 282 -8.23 12.69 -22.24
C ARG A 282 -7.26 13.47 -21.34
N LEU A 283 -7.76 14.35 -20.48
CA LEU A 283 -7.01 14.96 -19.39
C LEU A 283 -6.33 13.90 -18.49
N LEU A 284 -6.93 12.72 -18.39
CA LEU A 284 -6.47 11.64 -17.53
C LEU A 284 -5.40 10.76 -18.17
N SER A 285 -5.20 10.87 -19.49
CA SER A 285 -4.26 10.04 -20.26
C SER A 285 -2.82 10.54 -20.16
N LYS A 286 -1.88 9.61 -20.25
CA LYS A 286 -0.49 9.91 -20.66
C LYS A 286 -0.28 9.52 -22.12
N TRP A 287 0.74 10.07 -22.76
CA TRP A 287 0.98 9.96 -24.20
C TRP A 287 2.41 9.56 -24.47
N ALA A 288 2.62 8.59 -25.37
CA ALA A 288 3.95 8.16 -25.77
C ALA A 288 4.04 7.95 -27.29
N ILE A 289 5.28 7.96 -27.82
CA ILE A 289 5.55 7.65 -29.21
C ILE A 289 5.90 6.17 -29.31
N PHE A 290 5.28 5.50 -30.27
CA PHE A 290 5.53 4.10 -30.59
C PHE A 290 5.99 3.97 -32.03
N LYS A 291 6.80 2.96 -32.27
CA LYS A 291 7.09 2.45 -33.61
C LYS A 291 6.28 1.19 -33.84
N GLU A 292 5.59 1.13 -35.01
CA GLU A 292 4.80 -0.03 -35.34
C GLU A 292 5.68 -1.26 -35.59
N GLY A 293 5.37 -2.35 -34.91
CA GLY A 293 6.04 -3.63 -35.08
C GLY A 293 5.11 -4.69 -35.64
N VAL A 294 5.59 -5.85 -36.03
CA VAL A 294 4.73 -6.95 -36.55
C VAL A 294 3.97 -7.60 -35.40
N GLU A 295 4.67 -8.08 -34.39
CA GLU A 295 4.06 -8.79 -33.24
C GLU A 295 3.82 -7.86 -32.05
N LYS A 296 4.71 -6.89 -31.84
CA LYS A 296 4.65 -5.94 -30.74
C LYS A 296 5.02 -4.53 -31.22
N ASP A 297 4.26 -3.54 -30.77
CA ASP A 297 4.61 -2.13 -30.95
C ASP A 297 5.76 -1.77 -29.99
N GLU A 298 6.79 -1.09 -30.51
CA GLU A 298 7.93 -0.66 -29.71
C GLU A 298 7.70 0.73 -29.17
N GLN A 299 7.71 0.90 -27.84
CA GLN A 299 7.70 2.19 -27.23
C GLN A 299 9.09 2.86 -27.38
N VAL A 300 9.12 4.03 -28.02
CA VAL A 300 10.36 4.77 -28.36
C VAL A 300 10.49 6.11 -27.68
N SER A 301 9.57 6.47 -26.79
CA SER A 301 9.66 7.63 -25.89
C SER A 301 9.18 7.26 -24.49
N HIS A 302 9.58 8.04 -23.49
CA HIS A 302 8.80 8.02 -22.26
C HIS A 302 7.36 8.47 -22.53
N ALA A 303 6.41 7.97 -21.76
CA ALA A 303 5.06 8.53 -21.71
C ALA A 303 5.10 9.87 -20.97
N ARG A 304 4.15 10.76 -21.27
CA ARG A 304 4.07 12.07 -20.64
C ARG A 304 2.64 12.41 -20.27
N TYR A 305 2.44 12.93 -19.07
CA TYR A 305 1.21 13.55 -18.63
C TYR A 305 1.19 15.06 -18.97
N VAL A 306 0.00 15.65 -18.99
CA VAL A 306 -0.14 17.11 -19.05
C VAL A 306 0.58 17.77 -17.86
N GLY A 307 1.30 18.85 -18.12
CA GLY A 307 1.90 19.67 -17.07
C GLY A 307 0.87 20.66 -16.48
N ALA A 308 1.17 21.21 -15.29
CA ALA A 308 0.28 22.14 -14.59
C ALA A 308 -0.20 23.32 -15.50
N ASP A 309 0.75 23.93 -16.22
CA ASP A 309 0.47 25.08 -17.10
C ASP A 309 -0.39 24.72 -18.31
N GLY A 310 -0.53 23.42 -18.61
CA GLY A 310 -1.32 22.90 -19.73
C GLY A 310 -2.75 22.52 -19.37
N ILE A 311 -3.16 22.58 -18.10
CA ILE A 311 -4.50 22.19 -17.65
C ILE A 311 -5.51 23.34 -17.82
N TYR A 312 -6.64 23.07 -18.50
CA TYR A 312 -7.75 24.02 -18.60
C TYR A 312 -8.35 24.32 -17.22
N VAL A 313 -8.41 25.60 -16.89
CA VAL A 313 -8.92 26.08 -15.62
C VAL A 313 -10.39 26.44 -15.73
N LYS A 314 -11.24 25.77 -14.95
CA LYS A 314 -12.68 26.04 -14.89
C LYS A 314 -13.02 27.23 -13.99
N GLN A 315 -12.20 27.45 -12.95
CA GLN A 315 -12.35 28.55 -12.00
C GLN A 315 -11.00 28.99 -11.43
N ASN A 316 -10.90 30.20 -10.90
CA ASN A 316 -9.70 30.69 -10.26
C ASN A 316 -10.01 31.02 -8.78
N VAL A 317 -9.29 30.40 -7.88
CA VAL A 317 -9.38 30.64 -6.43
C VAL A 317 -8.01 31.07 -5.89
N GLY A 318 -8.00 32.02 -4.95
CA GLY A 318 -6.75 32.49 -4.33
C GLY A 318 -6.12 31.45 -3.42
N ALA A 319 -4.80 31.51 -3.23
CA ALA A 319 -4.11 30.67 -2.25
C ALA A 319 -4.53 31.00 -0.81
N ILE A 320 -4.55 30.00 0.07
CA ILE A 320 -4.72 30.20 1.52
C ILE A 320 -3.32 30.11 2.15
N PRO A 321 -2.69 31.24 2.52
CA PRO A 321 -1.38 31.21 3.13
C PRO A 321 -1.46 30.70 4.57
N LEU A 322 -0.52 29.83 4.95
CA LEU A 322 -0.39 29.39 6.34
C LEU A 322 0.16 30.53 7.20
N LYS A 323 -0.58 30.91 8.25
CA LYS A 323 -0.18 31.96 9.22
C LYS A 323 0.75 31.43 10.29
N SER A 324 0.70 30.11 10.55
CA SER A 324 1.56 29.39 11.48
C SER A 324 1.74 27.96 10.99
N LYS A 325 2.68 27.21 11.58
CA LYS A 325 2.84 25.78 11.30
C LYS A 325 1.89 24.90 12.09
N LYS A 326 1.01 25.48 12.95
CA LYS A 326 0.05 24.70 13.74
C LYS A 326 -1.12 24.23 12.90
N GLY A 327 -1.55 23.00 13.11
CA GLY A 327 -2.72 22.40 12.49
C GLY A 327 -3.32 21.30 13.33
N LEU A 328 -4.52 20.87 13.03
CA LEU A 328 -5.24 19.82 13.72
C LEU A 328 -5.69 18.74 12.74
N GLY A 329 -5.34 17.48 13.06
CA GLY A 329 -5.66 16.32 12.25
C GLY A 329 -7.02 15.72 12.58
N GLY A 330 -7.67 15.16 11.54
CA GLY A 330 -8.90 14.42 11.71
C GLY A 330 -10.06 15.25 12.24
N LEU A 331 -10.25 16.49 11.73
CA LEU A 331 -11.36 17.33 12.15
C LEU A 331 -12.72 16.70 11.82
N ILE A 332 -13.61 16.76 12.80
CA ILE A 332 -15.00 16.31 12.70
C ILE A 332 -15.95 17.43 13.15
N ASN A 333 -17.21 17.32 12.78
CA ASN A 333 -18.27 18.17 13.34
C ASN A 333 -18.48 17.79 14.82
N HIS A 334 -18.20 18.73 15.72
CA HIS A 334 -18.26 18.55 17.16
C HIS A 334 -18.56 19.87 17.87
N GLU A 335 -19.13 19.84 19.07
CA GLU A 335 -19.48 21.03 19.86
C GLU A 335 -18.27 21.92 20.19
N PHE A 336 -17.08 21.35 20.40
CA PHE A 336 -15.84 22.09 20.63
C PHE A 336 -15.19 22.65 19.35
N LEU A 337 -15.74 22.38 18.15
CA LEU A 337 -15.06 22.73 16.91
C LEU A 337 -14.76 24.23 16.81
N ALA A 338 -15.78 25.07 16.98
CA ALA A 338 -15.62 26.52 16.85
C ALA A 338 -14.66 27.10 17.88
N SER A 339 -14.79 26.72 19.17
CA SER A 339 -13.94 27.21 20.24
C SER A 339 -12.48 26.79 20.08
N ASP A 340 -12.23 25.52 19.76
CA ASP A 340 -10.84 25.02 19.64
C ASP A 340 -10.15 25.58 18.39
N LEU A 341 -10.88 25.78 17.27
CA LEU A 341 -10.30 26.46 16.10
C LEU A 341 -9.85 27.90 16.43
N ASP A 342 -10.61 28.61 17.28
CA ASP A 342 -10.25 29.97 17.69
C ASP A 342 -9.14 29.99 18.74
N GLU A 343 -9.19 29.09 19.75
CA GLU A 343 -8.29 29.09 20.89
C GLU A 343 -6.91 28.50 20.59
N LEU A 344 -6.83 27.45 19.73
CA LEU A 344 -5.56 26.82 19.37
C LEU A 344 -4.75 27.61 18.34
N GLY A 345 -5.38 28.52 17.58
CA GLY A 345 -4.72 29.36 16.58
C GLY A 345 -4.09 28.57 15.43
N ILE A 346 -4.78 27.53 14.95
CA ILE A 346 -4.31 26.69 13.86
C ILE A 346 -4.44 27.39 12.50
N SER A 347 -3.60 27.00 11.55
CA SER A 347 -3.62 27.50 10.15
C SER A 347 -3.95 26.40 9.15
N SER A 348 -3.87 25.14 9.55
CA SER A 348 -4.14 24.00 8.70
C SER A 348 -4.90 22.91 9.43
N ALA A 349 -5.54 22.01 8.67
CA ALA A 349 -6.24 20.86 9.22
C ALA A 349 -6.30 19.71 8.20
N THR A 350 -6.58 18.49 8.68
CA THR A 350 -6.95 17.36 7.82
C THR A 350 -8.35 16.86 8.13
N ILE A 351 -9.01 16.32 7.12
CA ILE A 351 -10.28 15.57 7.23
C ILE A 351 -10.18 14.27 6.45
N ASN A 352 -10.77 13.19 6.96
CA ASN A 352 -10.84 11.93 6.23
C ASN A 352 -12.02 11.92 5.27
N ILE A 353 -11.79 11.50 4.02
CA ILE A 353 -12.79 11.44 2.94
C ILE A 353 -12.90 9.99 2.44
N PRO A 354 -13.65 9.13 3.13
CA PRO A 354 -13.93 7.77 2.67
C PRO A 354 -14.97 7.81 1.54
N ILE A 355 -14.50 7.90 0.30
CA ILE A 355 -15.32 8.18 -0.90
C ILE A 355 -16.51 7.22 -1.00
N THR A 356 -16.29 5.95 -0.75
CA THR A 356 -17.30 4.88 -0.92
C THR A 356 -18.37 4.87 0.17
N ASN A 357 -18.19 5.64 1.26
CA ASN A 357 -19.20 5.75 2.30
C ASN A 357 -20.39 6.66 1.92
N PHE A 358 -20.21 7.50 0.91
CA PHE A 358 -21.22 8.47 0.48
C PHE A 358 -21.44 8.52 -1.04
N MET A 359 -20.77 7.68 -1.80
CA MET A 359 -20.96 7.53 -3.25
C MET A 359 -21.70 6.24 -3.55
N HIS A 360 -22.72 6.32 -4.42
CA HIS A 360 -23.54 5.20 -4.86
C HIS A 360 -23.59 5.13 -6.39
N LEU A 361 -23.72 3.91 -6.92
CA LEU A 361 -23.93 3.67 -8.35
C LEU A 361 -25.41 3.69 -8.75
N SER A 362 -26.30 3.53 -7.77
CA SER A 362 -27.75 3.60 -7.93
C SER A 362 -28.35 4.60 -6.94
N GLN A 363 -29.35 5.36 -7.40
CA GLN A 363 -29.99 6.42 -6.60
C GLN A 363 -30.59 5.90 -5.30
N GLN A 364 -30.20 6.52 -4.20
CA GLN A 364 -30.82 6.33 -2.89
C GLN A 364 -31.56 7.61 -2.45
N SER A 365 -32.37 7.49 -1.38
CA SER A 365 -33.10 8.64 -0.86
C SER A 365 -32.15 9.70 -0.32
N GLY A 366 -32.29 10.95 -0.77
CA GLY A 366 -31.45 12.08 -0.35
C GLY A 366 -30.13 12.20 -1.10
N ASP A 367 -29.93 11.43 -2.16
CA ASP A 367 -28.73 11.52 -2.98
C ASP A 367 -28.78 12.68 -3.97
N ILE A 368 -27.64 13.31 -4.18
CA ILE A 368 -27.37 14.29 -5.24
C ILE A 368 -26.95 13.53 -6.50
N PRO A 369 -27.71 13.60 -7.61
CA PRO A 369 -27.27 13.04 -8.89
C PRO A 369 -26.16 13.89 -9.50
N TYR A 370 -25.12 13.23 -10.00
CA TYR A 370 -23.96 13.86 -10.65
C TYR A 370 -23.59 13.15 -11.94
N VAL A 371 -23.62 13.88 -13.06
CA VAL A 371 -23.28 13.31 -14.36
C VAL A 371 -21.80 13.52 -14.65
N TYR A 372 -21.06 12.44 -14.85
CA TYR A 372 -19.67 12.44 -15.28
C TYR A 372 -19.45 11.41 -16.37
N GLY A 373 -18.80 11.81 -17.46
CA GLY A 373 -18.51 10.92 -18.57
C GLY A 373 -19.75 10.28 -19.24
N GLY A 374 -20.93 10.93 -19.14
CA GLY A 374 -22.19 10.41 -19.68
C GLY A 374 -22.93 9.43 -18.77
N VAL A 375 -22.42 9.16 -17.57
CA VAL A 375 -23.04 8.28 -16.56
C VAL A 375 -23.42 9.11 -15.35
N THR A 376 -24.53 8.75 -14.69
CA THR A 376 -24.98 9.39 -13.45
C THR A 376 -24.49 8.59 -12.25
N TYR A 377 -23.78 9.27 -11.36
CA TYR A 377 -23.37 8.79 -10.04
C TYR A 377 -24.17 9.55 -8.97
N TYR A 378 -24.24 9.03 -7.75
CA TYR A 378 -25.06 9.58 -6.70
C TYR A 378 -24.26 9.78 -5.43
N PHE A 379 -24.46 10.93 -4.75
CA PHE A 379 -23.70 11.29 -3.57
C PHE A 379 -24.64 11.66 -2.42
N ASN A 380 -24.47 11.03 -1.25
CA ASN A 380 -25.32 11.22 -0.10
C ASN A 380 -25.18 12.64 0.49
N GLU A 381 -26.21 13.47 0.32
CA GLU A 381 -26.19 14.88 0.74
C GLU A 381 -26.11 15.05 2.26
N GLU A 382 -26.82 14.20 3.02
CA GLU A 382 -26.81 14.28 4.47
C GLU A 382 -25.44 13.94 5.05
N TYR A 383 -24.79 12.88 4.51
CA TYR A 383 -23.43 12.54 4.88
C TYR A 383 -22.46 13.70 4.59
N LEU A 384 -22.48 14.24 3.38
CA LEU A 384 -21.60 15.35 2.98
C LEU A 384 -21.79 16.56 3.88
N ARG A 385 -23.03 16.91 4.19
CA ARG A 385 -23.36 18.06 5.03
C ARG A 385 -22.91 17.85 6.47
N SER A 386 -23.18 16.69 7.06
CA SER A 386 -22.86 16.41 8.46
C SER A 386 -21.36 16.18 8.70
N ALA A 387 -20.69 15.50 7.79
CA ALA A 387 -19.28 15.16 7.93
C ALA A 387 -18.33 16.27 7.46
N PHE A 388 -18.67 16.97 6.36
CA PHE A 388 -17.71 17.87 5.71
C PHE A 388 -18.17 19.33 5.68
N ASP A 389 -19.40 19.64 5.22
CA ASP A 389 -19.80 21.04 4.96
C ASP A 389 -19.66 21.90 6.22
N VAL A 390 -20.14 21.44 7.38
CA VAL A 390 -20.05 22.17 8.65
C VAL A 390 -18.60 22.46 9.03
N VAL A 391 -17.71 21.46 8.90
CA VAL A 391 -16.28 21.60 9.22
C VAL A 391 -15.61 22.58 8.25
N LEU A 392 -15.89 22.46 6.95
CA LEU A 392 -15.31 23.31 5.92
C LEU A 392 -15.80 24.76 5.99
N GLU A 393 -17.06 25.00 6.38
CA GLU A 393 -17.57 26.35 6.65
C GLU A 393 -16.84 27.00 7.83
N GLN A 394 -16.69 26.27 8.94
CA GLN A 394 -15.99 26.78 10.14
C GLN A 394 -14.51 27.08 9.87
N THR A 395 -13.83 26.20 9.13
CA THR A 395 -12.42 26.39 8.77
C THR A 395 -12.23 27.50 7.76
N SER A 396 -13.11 27.61 6.76
CA SER A 396 -13.04 28.66 5.74
C SER A 396 -13.26 30.06 6.33
N GLN A 397 -14.18 30.23 7.30
CA GLN A 397 -14.40 31.51 8.01
C GLN A 397 -13.14 32.01 8.72
N ARG A 398 -12.23 31.08 9.07
CA ARG A 398 -10.98 31.38 9.79
C ARG A 398 -9.75 31.40 8.87
N ASN A 399 -9.93 31.19 7.58
CA ASN A 399 -8.86 31.00 6.60
C ASN A 399 -7.89 29.87 6.99
N ILE A 400 -8.41 28.75 7.50
CA ILE A 400 -7.66 27.53 7.78
C ILE A 400 -7.61 26.70 6.49
N SER A 401 -6.40 26.29 6.11
CA SER A 401 -6.16 25.44 4.94
C SER A 401 -6.45 23.98 5.28
N VAL A 402 -7.43 23.37 4.61
CA VAL A 402 -7.83 21.99 4.85
C VAL A 402 -7.29 21.07 3.77
N ALA A 403 -6.67 19.96 4.17
CA ALA A 403 -6.32 18.85 3.30
C ALA A 403 -7.28 17.66 3.52
N GLY A 404 -7.85 17.15 2.42
CA GLY A 404 -8.71 15.96 2.44
C GLY A 404 -7.91 14.69 2.19
N ILE A 405 -7.98 13.72 3.11
CA ILE A 405 -7.35 12.40 2.98
C ILE A 405 -8.33 11.49 2.26
N LEU A 406 -8.03 11.13 1.00
CA LEU A 406 -8.89 10.26 0.19
C LEU A 406 -8.70 8.79 0.59
N LEU A 407 -9.79 8.13 0.93
CA LEU A 407 -9.82 6.72 1.31
C LEU A 407 -10.84 5.98 0.44
N VAL A 408 -10.51 4.75 0.05
CA VAL A 408 -11.39 3.88 -0.73
C VAL A 408 -11.63 2.59 0.06
N SER A 409 -12.82 2.47 0.67
CA SER A 409 -13.24 1.21 1.29
C SER A 409 -13.72 0.23 0.22
N PRO A 410 -13.48 -1.08 0.38
CA PRO A 410 -13.98 -2.09 -0.57
C PRO A 410 -15.49 -2.36 -0.44
N GLU A 411 -16.17 -1.71 0.50
CA GLU A 411 -17.57 -1.95 0.82
C GLU A 411 -18.53 -1.06 0.01
N GLY A 412 -19.79 -1.52 -0.12
CA GLY A 412 -20.83 -0.83 -0.89
C GLY A 412 -20.71 -1.06 -2.41
N ASP A 413 -21.71 -0.57 -3.18
CA ASP A 413 -21.74 -0.76 -4.64
C ASP A 413 -20.59 -0.02 -5.34
N ALA A 414 -20.29 1.20 -4.93
CA ALA A 414 -19.15 1.95 -5.41
C ALA A 414 -17.81 1.32 -4.95
N GLY A 415 -17.77 0.79 -3.71
CA GLY A 415 -16.60 0.10 -3.17
C GLY A 415 -16.26 -1.17 -3.93
N GLU A 416 -17.26 -1.99 -4.26
CA GLU A 416 -17.07 -3.19 -5.08
C GLU A 416 -16.51 -2.88 -6.48
N LEU A 417 -16.92 -1.77 -7.10
CA LEU A 417 -16.39 -1.33 -8.39
C LEU A 417 -14.97 -0.76 -8.27
N LEU A 418 -14.72 0.02 -7.20
CA LEU A 418 -13.44 0.69 -6.99
C LEU A 418 -12.38 -0.19 -6.33
N LYS A 419 -12.75 -1.34 -5.82
CA LYS A 419 -11.84 -2.31 -5.21
C LYS A 419 -10.85 -2.85 -6.24
N HIS A 420 -9.55 -2.78 -5.92
CA HIS A 420 -8.51 -3.35 -6.79
C HIS A 420 -8.75 -4.85 -7.02
N PRO A 421 -8.59 -5.39 -8.24
CA PRO A 421 -8.82 -6.81 -8.52
C PRO A 421 -8.04 -7.77 -7.62
N ASP A 422 -6.82 -7.39 -7.24
CA ASP A 422 -5.93 -8.19 -6.39
C ASP A 422 -6.04 -7.83 -4.89
N PHE A 423 -7.13 -7.16 -4.46
CA PHE A 423 -7.39 -6.93 -3.05
C PHE A 423 -7.57 -8.27 -2.30
N ASN A 424 -6.81 -8.47 -1.23
CA ASN A 424 -6.75 -9.76 -0.52
C ASN A 424 -7.83 -9.98 0.56
N GLY A 425 -8.73 -9.01 0.75
CA GLY A 425 -9.89 -9.15 1.66
C GLY A 425 -9.62 -8.89 3.14
N ILE A 426 -8.40 -8.51 3.55
CA ILE A 426 -8.04 -8.38 4.98
C ILE A 426 -7.74 -6.94 5.44
N ALA A 427 -7.92 -5.95 4.58
CA ALA A 427 -7.63 -4.54 4.87
C ALA A 427 -8.91 -3.68 4.87
N PRO A 428 -8.95 -2.58 5.66
CA PRO A 428 -10.09 -1.65 5.64
C PRO A 428 -10.17 -0.82 4.36
N TYR A 429 -9.04 -0.65 3.64
CA TYR A 429 -8.96 0.17 2.44
C TYR A 429 -8.21 -0.53 1.31
N THR A 430 -8.54 -0.17 0.08
CA THR A 430 -8.01 -0.72 -1.16
C THR A 430 -7.34 0.36 -2.02
N MET A 431 -6.38 -0.02 -2.85
CA MET A 431 -5.95 0.80 -3.98
C MET A 431 -7.15 0.97 -4.95
N PRO A 432 -7.43 2.18 -5.46
CA PRO A 432 -8.47 2.34 -6.47
C PRO A 432 -8.22 1.45 -7.69
N ASN A 433 -9.25 0.76 -8.14
CA ASN A 433 -9.20 -0.03 -9.35
C ASN A 433 -9.14 0.89 -10.58
N MET A 434 -8.01 0.86 -11.27
CA MET A 434 -7.80 1.58 -12.54
C MET A 434 -7.47 0.60 -13.67
N THR A 435 -8.01 -0.64 -13.60
CA THR A 435 -7.80 -1.66 -14.64
C THR A 435 -8.93 -1.72 -15.66
N THR A 436 -10.06 -1.05 -15.38
CA THR A 436 -11.20 -0.96 -16.29
C THR A 436 -11.62 0.51 -16.47
N ILE A 437 -12.32 0.78 -17.58
CA ILE A 437 -12.86 2.13 -17.83
C ILE A 437 -13.96 2.49 -16.84
N GLU A 438 -14.80 1.53 -16.45
CA GLU A 438 -15.92 1.71 -15.52
C GLU A 438 -15.43 2.21 -14.16
N SER A 439 -14.46 1.51 -13.58
CA SER A 439 -13.89 1.87 -12.28
C SER A 439 -13.07 3.16 -12.36
N THR A 440 -12.33 3.37 -13.44
CA THR A 440 -11.60 4.63 -13.68
C THR A 440 -12.54 5.83 -13.76
N GLN A 441 -13.67 5.71 -14.48
CA GLN A 441 -14.68 6.76 -14.58
C GLN A 441 -15.39 7.01 -13.24
N CYS A 442 -15.68 5.95 -12.48
CA CYS A 442 -16.26 6.07 -11.15
C CYS A 442 -15.34 6.85 -10.20
N TYR A 443 -14.04 6.50 -10.18
CA TYR A 443 -13.06 7.23 -9.36
C TYR A 443 -12.90 8.70 -9.81
N ALA A 444 -12.81 8.94 -11.12
CA ALA A 444 -12.74 10.28 -11.69
C ALA A 444 -13.99 11.11 -11.36
N ALA A 445 -15.18 10.50 -11.39
CA ALA A 445 -16.44 11.17 -11.02
C ALA A 445 -16.45 11.62 -9.55
N ALA A 446 -15.95 10.78 -8.63
CA ALA A 446 -15.80 11.13 -7.23
C ALA A 446 -14.86 12.33 -7.05
N LEU A 447 -13.70 12.30 -7.70
CA LEU A 447 -12.71 13.38 -7.62
C LEU A 447 -13.25 14.70 -8.22
N ASP A 448 -13.92 14.65 -9.38
CA ASP A 448 -14.48 15.83 -10.04
C ASP A 448 -15.65 16.43 -9.24
N PHE A 449 -16.53 15.59 -8.67
CA PHE A 449 -17.61 16.03 -7.78
C PHE A 449 -17.06 16.75 -6.54
N LEU A 450 -16.10 16.12 -5.85
CA LEU A 450 -15.50 16.70 -4.65
C LEU A 450 -14.75 17.99 -4.95
N ALA A 451 -13.94 18.03 -6.03
CA ALA A 451 -13.23 19.22 -6.45
C ALA A 451 -14.20 20.35 -6.83
N GLN A 452 -15.27 20.07 -7.57
CA GLN A 452 -16.27 21.06 -7.93
C GLN A 452 -17.04 21.59 -6.71
N ARG A 453 -17.41 20.68 -5.77
CA ARG A 453 -18.17 21.06 -4.57
C ARG A 453 -17.33 21.89 -3.61
N TYR A 454 -16.08 21.49 -3.38
CA TYR A 454 -15.22 22.00 -2.33
C TYR A 454 -14.04 22.88 -2.78
N SER A 455 -14.16 23.52 -3.94
CA SER A 455 -13.23 24.59 -4.36
C SER A 455 -13.93 25.96 -4.38
N LYS A 456 -14.84 26.20 -3.45
CA LYS A 456 -15.64 27.45 -3.40
C LYS A 456 -15.25 28.31 -2.19
N PRO A 457 -15.31 29.62 -2.30
CA PRO A 457 -15.21 30.49 -1.13
C PRO A 457 -16.23 30.09 -0.05
N GLY A 458 -15.78 29.98 1.19
CA GLY A 458 -16.63 29.60 2.32
C GLY A 458 -16.77 28.09 2.57
N MET A 459 -16.34 27.24 1.63
CA MET A 459 -16.40 25.78 1.78
C MET A 459 -15.32 25.14 0.91
N ARG A 460 -14.09 25.00 1.43
CA ARG A 460 -12.94 24.62 0.60
C ARG A 460 -12.07 23.52 1.21
N ILE A 461 -11.78 22.51 0.40
CA ILE A 461 -10.64 21.61 0.55
C ILE A 461 -9.52 22.20 -0.30
N ALA A 462 -8.48 22.73 0.35
CA ALA A 462 -7.39 23.40 -0.32
C ALA A 462 -6.35 22.43 -0.91
N HIS A 463 -6.18 21.27 -0.28
CA HIS A 463 -5.17 20.28 -0.65
C HIS A 463 -5.74 18.85 -0.53
N TRP A 464 -5.04 17.87 -1.12
CA TRP A 464 -5.50 16.50 -1.21
C TRP A 464 -4.37 15.53 -0.84
N ILE A 465 -4.63 14.61 0.08
CA ILE A 465 -3.70 13.55 0.49
C ILE A 465 -4.17 12.24 -0.15
N ILE A 466 -3.33 11.62 -0.96
CA ILE A 466 -3.63 10.46 -1.80
C ILE A 466 -2.79 9.28 -1.32
N HIS A 467 -3.29 8.44 -0.69
CA HIS A 467 -4.25 7.99 0.25
C HIS A 467 -3.65 8.13 1.67
N ASN A 468 -3.96 7.23 2.63
CA ASN A 468 -3.30 7.24 3.94
C ASN A 468 -2.10 6.27 3.93
N GLU A 469 -0.98 6.63 4.56
CA GLU A 469 0.22 5.79 4.81
C GLU A 469 0.48 4.75 3.71
N VAL A 470 0.72 5.23 2.48
CA VAL A 470 0.81 4.34 1.30
C VAL A 470 2.00 3.38 1.34
N ASP A 471 2.99 3.64 2.19
CA ASP A 471 4.04 2.68 2.52
C ASP A 471 3.49 1.45 3.26
N GLY A 472 2.37 1.57 3.97
CA GLY A 472 1.56 0.48 4.50
C GLY A 472 0.60 -0.11 3.45
N GLY A 473 1.13 -0.48 2.27
CA GLY A 473 0.34 -0.91 1.12
C GLY A 473 -0.62 -2.06 1.41
N SER A 474 -0.27 -2.98 2.29
CA SER A 474 -1.14 -4.09 2.69
C SER A 474 -2.35 -3.67 3.53
N HIS A 475 -2.36 -2.47 4.10
CA HIS A 475 -3.42 -1.98 4.98
C HIS A 475 -4.24 -0.83 4.39
N TRP A 476 -3.56 0.22 3.90
CA TRP A 476 -4.20 1.46 3.48
C TRP A 476 -4.52 1.56 1.99
N THR A 477 -3.80 0.81 1.18
CA THR A 477 -3.92 0.79 -0.29
C THR A 477 -3.74 -0.63 -0.81
N ASN A 478 -4.51 -1.57 -0.24
CA ASN A 478 -4.35 -2.98 -0.52
C ASN A 478 -4.67 -3.32 -1.98
N MET A 479 -3.68 -3.86 -2.66
CA MET A 479 -3.76 -4.41 -4.01
C MET A 479 -3.02 -5.76 -4.11
N GLY A 480 -3.03 -6.53 -3.00
CA GLY A 480 -2.24 -7.74 -2.84
C GLY A 480 -0.75 -7.43 -2.70
N ASP A 481 0.05 -8.46 -2.59
CA ASP A 481 1.51 -8.31 -2.51
C ASP A 481 2.09 -7.94 -3.88
N LYS A 482 2.70 -6.75 -3.96
CA LYS A 482 3.30 -6.22 -5.19
C LYS A 482 4.73 -5.76 -4.95
N PRO A 483 5.63 -5.98 -5.92
CA PRO A 483 6.92 -5.30 -5.94
C PRO A 483 6.74 -3.78 -6.01
N ILE A 484 7.71 -3.03 -5.48
CA ILE A 484 7.58 -1.59 -5.26
C ILE A 484 7.35 -0.77 -6.54
N ALA A 485 8.02 -1.08 -7.67
CA ALA A 485 7.81 -0.30 -8.89
C ALA A 485 6.42 -0.53 -9.49
N THR A 486 5.90 -1.76 -9.37
CA THR A 486 4.53 -2.12 -9.76
C THR A 486 3.50 -1.38 -8.90
N PHE A 487 3.72 -1.35 -7.58
CA PHE A 487 2.88 -0.59 -6.66
C PHE A 487 2.88 0.90 -7.00
N MET A 488 4.06 1.48 -7.20
CA MET A 488 4.21 2.91 -7.48
C MET A 488 3.65 3.32 -8.84
N ASP A 489 3.72 2.48 -9.88
CA ASP A 489 3.05 2.76 -11.16
C ASP A 489 1.54 2.89 -10.99
N THR A 490 0.91 1.99 -10.24
CA THR A 490 -0.53 2.04 -9.96
C THR A 490 -0.90 3.22 -9.07
N TYR A 491 -0.17 3.42 -7.99
CA TYR A 491 -0.39 4.53 -7.07
C TYR A 491 -0.31 5.90 -7.76
N LEU A 492 0.72 6.10 -8.59
CA LEU A 492 0.91 7.33 -9.32
C LEU A 492 -0.20 7.65 -10.32
N ARG A 493 -0.84 6.66 -10.90
CA ARG A 493 -2.04 6.88 -11.75
C ARG A 493 -3.16 7.51 -10.93
N SER A 494 -3.43 7.01 -9.71
CA SER A 494 -4.39 7.62 -8.78
C SER A 494 -4.03 9.06 -8.43
N MET A 495 -2.78 9.30 -8.07
CA MET A 495 -2.29 10.62 -7.69
C MET A 495 -2.37 11.62 -8.85
N ARG A 496 -1.98 11.21 -10.07
CA ARG A 496 -2.09 12.04 -11.28
C ARG A 496 -3.53 12.36 -11.67
N MET A 497 -4.44 11.40 -11.53
CA MET A 497 -5.86 11.66 -11.76
C MET A 497 -6.39 12.74 -10.83
N CYS A 498 -6.09 12.63 -9.53
CA CYS A 498 -6.49 13.67 -8.57
C CYS A 498 -5.86 15.02 -8.92
N TYR A 499 -4.53 15.07 -9.13
CA TYR A 499 -3.83 16.29 -9.52
C TYR A 499 -4.47 16.98 -10.73
N ASN A 500 -4.67 16.23 -11.82
CA ASN A 500 -5.20 16.78 -13.07
C ASN A 500 -6.64 17.29 -12.92
N ILE A 501 -7.47 16.56 -12.16
CA ILE A 501 -8.87 16.94 -11.94
C ILE A 501 -8.98 18.19 -11.05
N VAL A 502 -8.30 18.19 -9.89
CA VAL A 502 -8.44 19.27 -8.92
C VAL A 502 -7.89 20.61 -9.44
N HIS A 503 -6.81 20.56 -10.25
CA HIS A 503 -6.21 21.76 -10.84
C HIS A 503 -7.12 22.47 -11.85
N GLN A 504 -8.18 21.83 -12.34
CA GLN A 504 -9.21 22.53 -13.12
C GLN A 504 -10.06 23.49 -12.25
N TYR A 505 -10.15 23.21 -10.94
CA TYR A 505 -10.98 23.96 -9.98
C TYR A 505 -10.17 24.81 -9.02
N ASP A 506 -8.96 24.38 -8.67
CA ASP A 506 -8.07 25.07 -7.76
C ASP A 506 -6.60 24.87 -8.16
N GLN A 507 -6.03 25.87 -8.81
CA GLN A 507 -4.63 25.84 -9.26
C GLN A 507 -3.61 25.91 -8.13
N ASN A 508 -4.02 26.34 -6.92
CA ASN A 508 -3.15 26.40 -5.75
C ASN A 508 -3.21 25.11 -4.92
N SER A 509 -3.99 24.13 -5.38
CA SER A 509 -4.14 22.87 -4.68
C SER A 509 -2.86 22.05 -4.80
N GLU A 510 -2.38 21.51 -3.68
CA GLU A 510 -1.29 20.54 -3.66
C GLU A 510 -1.88 19.14 -3.49
N VAL A 511 -1.23 18.15 -4.11
CA VAL A 511 -1.51 16.74 -3.85
C VAL A 511 -0.32 16.12 -3.11
N PHE A 512 -0.61 15.41 -2.03
CA PHE A 512 0.38 14.86 -1.14
C PHE A 512 0.42 13.35 -1.25
N ILE A 513 1.63 12.77 -1.20
CA ILE A 513 1.84 11.38 -0.89
C ILE A 513 1.98 11.23 0.63
N SER A 514 1.25 10.29 1.25
CA SER A 514 1.25 10.10 2.70
C SER A 514 2.09 8.91 3.09
N PHE A 515 2.88 9.06 4.17
CA PHE A 515 3.79 8.05 4.68
C PHE A 515 3.73 7.93 6.20
N SER A 516 3.97 6.72 6.70
CA SER A 516 4.31 6.48 8.08
C SER A 516 5.71 7.02 8.43
N HIS A 517 6.23 6.71 9.62
CA HIS A 517 7.57 7.09 10.05
C HIS A 517 8.70 6.16 9.55
N GLY A 518 8.40 5.09 8.82
CA GLY A 518 9.35 4.03 8.42
C GLY A 518 10.29 4.42 7.28
N TRP A 519 11.29 5.29 7.55
CA TRP A 519 12.15 5.88 6.53
C TRP A 519 13.00 4.87 5.75
N ASN A 520 13.83 4.06 6.44
CA ASN A 520 14.63 3.00 5.82
C ASN A 520 14.26 1.60 6.33
N ILE A 521 13.11 1.45 6.95
CA ILE A 521 12.58 0.17 7.41
C ILE A 521 11.15 -0.01 6.91
N ALA A 522 10.80 -1.24 6.57
CA ALA A 522 9.42 -1.64 6.31
C ALA A 522 8.87 -2.30 7.58
N ALA A 523 7.66 -1.93 8.00
CA ALA A 523 7.08 -2.41 9.25
C ALA A 523 6.65 -3.89 9.23
N GLY A 524 6.58 -4.52 8.05
CA GLY A 524 6.17 -5.92 7.90
C GLY A 524 5.94 -6.32 6.44
N GLY A 525 5.34 -7.48 6.20
CA GLY A 525 4.96 -7.93 4.87
C GLY A 525 3.95 -7.00 4.20
N GLY A 526 4.16 -6.66 2.93
CA GLY A 526 3.33 -5.71 2.19
C GLY A 526 3.52 -4.24 2.59
N TRP A 527 4.59 -3.93 3.36
CA TRP A 527 5.05 -2.58 3.66
C TRP A 527 6.30 -2.23 2.85
N TYR A 528 6.48 -0.96 2.54
CA TYR A 528 7.60 -0.43 1.79
C TYR A 528 8.40 0.56 2.63
N LYS A 529 9.68 0.76 2.29
CA LYS A 529 10.48 1.83 2.87
C LYS A 529 10.08 3.16 2.23
N VAL A 530 9.81 4.16 3.05
CA VAL A 530 9.42 5.52 2.57
C VAL A 530 10.46 6.09 1.59
N ARG A 531 11.74 5.93 1.89
CA ARG A 531 12.82 6.44 1.03
C ARG A 531 12.79 5.81 -0.35
N ASP A 532 12.61 4.49 -0.45
CA ASP A 532 12.56 3.80 -1.74
C ASP A 532 11.35 4.27 -2.57
N MET A 533 10.20 4.51 -1.94
CA MET A 533 9.03 5.05 -2.61
C MET A 533 9.26 6.48 -3.14
N LEU A 534 9.93 7.33 -2.36
CA LEU A 534 10.30 8.68 -2.78
C LEU A 534 11.29 8.68 -3.96
N ASP A 535 12.22 7.71 -3.99
CA ASP A 535 13.12 7.52 -5.11
C ASP A 535 12.35 7.12 -6.39
N PHE A 536 11.35 6.23 -6.28
CA PHE A 536 10.46 5.92 -7.41
C PHE A 536 9.59 7.11 -7.83
N MET A 537 9.08 7.93 -6.88
CA MET A 537 8.40 9.18 -7.22
C MET A 537 9.26 10.07 -8.12
N ASN A 538 10.52 10.26 -7.75
CA ASN A 538 11.47 11.05 -8.55
C ASN A 538 11.75 10.42 -9.92
N LEU A 539 11.90 9.10 -10.01
CA LEU A 539 12.13 8.38 -11.28
C LEU A 539 10.93 8.55 -12.23
N PHE A 540 9.71 8.33 -11.75
CA PHE A 540 8.50 8.51 -12.55
C PHE A 540 8.30 9.96 -12.96
N CYS A 541 8.53 10.92 -12.06
CA CYS A 541 8.44 12.35 -12.39
C CYS A 541 9.44 12.76 -13.47
N LYS A 542 10.66 12.23 -13.40
CA LYS A 542 11.68 12.46 -14.44
C LYS A 542 11.27 11.87 -15.79
N ALA A 543 10.71 10.66 -15.79
CA ALA A 543 10.31 9.95 -17.01
C ALA A 543 9.02 10.54 -17.62
N GLU A 544 7.97 10.70 -16.82
CA GLU A 544 6.61 10.97 -17.30
C GLU A 544 6.15 12.44 -17.16
N GLY A 545 7.08 13.32 -16.78
CA GLY A 545 6.83 14.73 -16.52
C GLY A 545 6.57 15.03 -15.05
N ASP A 546 7.36 15.96 -14.51
CA ASP A 546 7.26 16.38 -13.12
C ASP A 546 5.98 17.21 -12.88
N PHE A 547 5.44 17.11 -11.67
CA PHE A 547 4.33 17.90 -11.18
C PHE A 547 4.58 18.31 -9.73
N PHE A 548 3.91 19.32 -9.25
CA PHE A 548 4.09 19.76 -7.87
C PHE A 548 3.31 18.87 -6.91
N TRP A 549 3.96 17.79 -6.45
CA TRP A 549 3.48 16.93 -5.39
C TRP A 549 4.23 17.24 -4.09
N SER A 550 3.63 16.92 -2.96
CA SER A 550 4.10 17.27 -1.62
C SER A 550 4.09 16.04 -0.70
N LEU A 551 4.69 16.16 0.49
CA LEU A 551 4.84 15.07 1.46
C LEU A 551 3.90 15.28 2.64
N ALA A 552 3.11 14.26 2.96
CA ALA A 552 2.29 14.14 4.17
C ALA A 552 2.90 13.04 5.04
N CYS A 553 3.63 13.42 6.09
CA CYS A 553 4.43 12.49 6.89
C CYS A 553 3.79 12.30 8.27
N HIS A 554 3.73 11.05 8.74
CA HIS A 554 3.24 10.69 10.06
C HIS A 554 4.41 10.43 11.00
N SER A 555 5.03 11.50 11.49
CA SER A 555 6.27 11.47 12.26
C SER A 555 6.04 11.15 13.76
N TYR A 556 5.28 10.07 14.04
CA TYR A 556 5.13 9.56 15.40
C TYR A 556 6.45 9.02 15.97
N PRO A 557 6.58 8.89 17.31
CA PRO A 557 7.67 8.12 17.91
C PRO A 557 7.72 6.68 17.35
N ALA A 558 8.89 6.08 17.20
CA ALA A 558 9.05 4.70 16.69
C ALA A 558 8.25 3.70 17.55
N GLN A 559 8.13 3.97 18.85
CA GLN A 559 7.18 3.30 19.73
C GLN A 559 6.07 4.30 20.07
N LEU A 560 4.90 4.13 19.48
CA LEU A 560 3.75 5.04 19.64
C LEU A 560 3.39 5.30 21.11
N GLY A 561 3.58 4.31 21.99
CA GLY A 561 3.35 4.41 23.43
C GLY A 561 4.37 5.25 24.20
N ASN A 562 5.47 5.71 23.57
CA ASN A 562 6.50 6.52 24.22
C ASN A 562 6.27 8.03 24.01
N PRO A 563 5.85 8.81 25.04
CA PRO A 563 5.71 10.26 24.94
C PRO A 563 7.04 11.00 24.86
N CYS A 564 8.14 10.38 25.34
CA CYS A 564 9.47 10.98 25.45
C CYS A 564 10.22 10.89 24.11
N THR A 565 9.69 11.57 23.08
CA THR A 565 10.22 11.47 21.70
C THR A 565 11.72 11.80 21.59
N TRP A 566 12.30 12.58 22.53
CA TRP A 566 13.74 12.87 22.57
C TRP A 566 14.62 11.63 22.87
N ASP A 567 14.05 10.58 23.49
CA ASP A 567 14.75 9.34 23.84
C ASP A 567 14.66 8.26 22.75
N ASP A 568 13.98 8.55 21.65
CA ASP A 568 13.75 7.60 20.56
C ASP A 568 15.08 7.13 19.93
N ALA A 569 15.56 5.96 20.32
CA ALA A 569 16.87 5.45 19.93
C ALA A 569 16.96 5.08 18.44
N GLN A 570 15.83 4.69 17.82
CA GLN A 570 15.78 4.28 16.42
C GLN A 570 15.73 5.48 15.45
N ALA A 571 15.42 6.68 15.98
CA ALA A 571 15.46 7.93 15.23
C ALA A 571 16.85 8.59 15.37
N THR A 572 17.73 8.35 14.41
CA THR A 572 19.10 8.89 14.37
C THR A 572 19.20 10.11 13.45
N PHE A 573 20.25 10.95 13.63
CA PHE A 573 20.51 12.14 12.81
C PHE A 573 21.34 11.78 11.57
N SER A 574 20.81 10.86 10.74
CA SER A 574 21.44 10.36 9.52
C SER A 574 20.37 10.15 8.44
N MET A 575 20.75 10.33 7.17
CA MET A 575 19.90 9.94 6.05
C MET A 575 19.60 8.43 6.00
N ASP A 576 20.41 7.63 6.71
CA ASP A 576 20.24 6.18 6.82
C ASP A 576 19.49 5.76 8.10
N THR A 577 18.85 6.70 8.81
CA THR A 577 17.99 6.39 9.96
C THR A 577 16.89 5.39 9.60
N GLU A 578 16.51 4.54 10.53
CA GLU A 578 15.37 3.62 10.33
C GLU A 578 14.04 4.39 10.30
N TYR A 579 13.86 5.31 11.25
CA TYR A 579 12.63 6.09 11.43
C TYR A 579 12.88 7.59 11.34
N VAL A 580 11.88 8.32 10.82
CA VAL A 580 11.82 9.78 10.94
C VAL A 580 10.65 10.15 11.85
N THR A 581 10.98 10.64 13.02
CA THR A 581 10.05 10.99 14.09
C THR A 581 10.18 12.47 14.47
N LEU A 582 9.41 12.95 15.44
CA LEU A 582 9.57 14.31 15.95
C LEU A 582 10.99 14.60 16.49
N LYS A 583 11.82 13.56 16.76
CA LYS A 583 13.21 13.72 17.21
C LYS A 583 14.16 14.19 16.11
N ASN A 584 14.03 13.70 14.90
CA ASN A 584 15.00 13.87 13.81
C ASN A 584 14.40 14.40 12.50
N LEU A 585 13.46 15.33 12.61
CA LEU A 585 12.80 15.99 11.46
C LEU A 585 13.79 16.67 10.50
N GLU A 586 15.02 16.92 10.92
CA GLU A 586 16.12 17.41 10.10
C GLU A 586 16.41 16.52 8.90
N VAL A 587 16.05 15.23 8.97
CA VAL A 587 16.16 14.29 7.84
C VAL A 587 15.23 14.70 6.71
N LEU A 588 13.96 15.03 7.00
CA LEU A 588 12.99 15.53 6.02
C LEU A 588 13.41 16.90 5.47
N ASP A 589 13.83 17.82 6.36
CA ASP A 589 14.31 19.14 5.96
C ASP A 589 15.52 19.04 5.01
N LYS A 590 16.45 18.14 5.31
CA LYS A 590 17.59 17.85 4.43
C LYS A 590 17.13 17.27 3.11
N TRP A 591 16.22 16.28 3.11
CA TRP A 591 15.76 15.60 1.90
C TRP A 591 15.10 16.59 0.93
N VAL A 592 14.19 17.45 1.40
CA VAL A 592 13.50 18.44 0.54
C VAL A 592 14.40 19.60 0.10
N SER A 593 15.54 19.79 0.75
CA SER A 593 16.51 20.82 0.36
C SER A 593 17.42 20.39 -0.79
N VAL A 594 17.48 19.11 -1.12
CA VAL A 594 18.30 18.58 -2.20
C VAL A 594 17.66 18.86 -3.57
N PRO A 595 18.34 19.51 -4.53
CA PRO A 595 17.76 19.96 -5.80
C PRO A 595 17.06 18.87 -6.62
N GLN A 596 17.58 17.62 -6.60
CA GLN A 596 16.97 16.50 -7.32
C GLN A 596 15.59 16.08 -6.76
N ASN A 597 15.28 16.45 -5.52
CA ASN A 597 14.01 16.16 -4.85
C ASN A 597 13.02 17.33 -4.99
N GLN A 598 13.47 18.45 -5.57
CA GLN A 598 12.68 19.67 -5.73
C GLN A 598 11.92 19.65 -7.07
N TYR A 599 10.76 20.29 -7.10
CA TYR A 599 10.00 20.46 -8.32
C TYR A 599 10.79 21.34 -9.31
N LYS A 600 10.97 20.82 -10.53
CA LYS A 600 11.78 21.48 -11.58
C LYS A 600 13.19 21.86 -11.09
N GLY A 601 13.73 21.15 -10.08
CA GLY A 601 15.09 21.32 -9.55
C GLY A 601 15.32 22.61 -8.76
N GLY A 602 14.29 23.37 -8.38
CA GLY A 602 14.46 24.65 -7.69
C GLY A 602 13.31 25.08 -6.76
N ILE A 603 12.18 24.40 -6.83
CA ILE A 603 11.03 24.69 -5.97
C ILE A 603 10.90 23.59 -4.93
N ARG A 604 11.10 23.93 -3.65
CA ARG A 604 10.98 22.99 -2.53
C ARG A 604 9.55 22.45 -2.46
N ARG A 605 9.41 21.14 -2.31
CA ARG A 605 8.12 20.50 -2.06
C ARG A 605 7.68 20.73 -0.64
N SER A 606 6.38 20.92 -0.41
CA SER A 606 5.84 21.11 0.93
C SER A 606 5.94 19.81 1.74
N VAL A 607 6.18 19.95 3.04
CA VAL A 607 6.13 18.86 4.02
C VAL A 607 5.13 19.22 5.11
N TRP A 608 4.06 18.47 5.16
CA TRP A 608 3.11 18.49 6.27
C TRP A 608 3.31 17.26 7.13
N LEU A 609 3.44 17.43 8.44
CA LEU A 609 3.32 16.32 9.38
C LEU A 609 1.82 16.09 9.60
N SER A 610 1.19 15.47 8.60
CA SER A 610 -0.28 15.39 8.46
C SER A 610 -0.97 14.55 9.52
N GLU A 611 -0.20 13.68 10.17
CA GLU A 611 -0.51 13.03 11.44
C GLU A 611 0.76 12.95 12.26
N ALA A 612 0.81 13.68 13.37
CA ALA A 612 1.93 13.61 14.28
C ALA A 612 1.49 14.03 15.68
N GLY A 613 2.06 13.39 16.66
CA GLY A 613 1.74 13.67 18.07
C GLY A 613 2.55 12.80 19.01
N THR A 614 2.36 13.05 20.30
CA THR A 614 2.86 12.21 21.37
C THR A 614 1.71 11.71 22.22
N CYS A 615 1.81 10.51 22.76
CA CYS A 615 0.75 9.91 23.56
C CYS A 615 0.87 10.27 25.05
N SER A 616 -0.18 9.99 25.81
CA SER A 616 -0.09 9.82 27.27
C SER A 616 -0.46 8.39 27.63
N PRO A 617 0.47 7.58 28.15
CA PRO A 617 0.19 6.17 28.50
C PRO A 617 -0.98 6.00 29.47
N SER A 618 -1.15 6.98 30.37
CA SER A 618 -2.29 7.08 31.28
C SER A 618 -2.70 8.54 31.50
N TYR A 619 -3.77 8.76 32.28
CA TYR A 619 -4.13 10.11 32.73
C TYR A 619 -3.46 10.53 34.05
N ALA A 620 -2.45 9.81 34.52
CA ALA A 620 -1.60 10.25 35.60
C ALA A 620 -0.82 11.54 35.23
N ASP A 621 -0.67 12.47 36.14
CA ASP A 621 -0.02 13.76 35.87
C ASP A 621 1.34 13.61 35.19
N LYS A 622 2.17 12.65 35.65
CA LYS A 622 3.49 12.38 35.04
C LYS A 622 3.38 12.09 33.53
N ASP A 623 2.42 11.28 33.13
CA ASP A 623 2.26 10.84 31.72
C ASP A 623 1.70 11.98 30.86
N LEU A 624 0.73 12.73 31.40
CA LEU A 624 0.19 13.92 30.75
C LEU A 624 1.26 14.99 30.54
N GLN A 625 2.13 15.21 31.53
CA GLN A 625 3.24 16.16 31.41
C GLN A 625 4.33 15.67 30.45
N ASN A 626 4.59 14.36 30.38
CA ASN A 626 5.50 13.80 29.39
C ASN A 626 4.97 14.00 27.97
N GLN A 627 3.66 13.81 27.73
CA GLN A 627 3.03 14.11 26.45
C GLN A 627 3.24 15.57 26.04
N ALA A 628 3.01 16.50 26.98
CA ALA A 628 3.18 17.94 26.75
C ALA A 628 4.64 18.31 26.45
N ALA A 629 5.59 17.71 27.20
CA ALA A 629 7.02 17.90 26.96
C ALA A 629 7.47 17.35 25.61
N GLY A 630 6.95 16.18 25.20
CA GLY A 630 7.23 15.59 23.90
C GLY A 630 6.77 16.48 22.75
N PHE A 631 5.58 17.06 22.86
CA PHE A 631 5.11 18.07 21.91
C PHE A 631 6.04 19.30 21.91
N ALA A 632 6.38 19.88 23.08
CA ALA A 632 7.23 21.05 23.15
C ALA A 632 8.58 20.83 22.45
N PHE A 633 9.19 19.63 22.66
CA PHE A 633 10.42 19.24 21.98
C PHE A 633 10.26 19.18 20.45
N GLY A 634 9.24 18.50 19.97
CA GLY A 634 8.95 18.39 18.53
C GLY A 634 8.62 19.75 17.91
N TRP A 635 7.83 20.58 18.59
CA TRP A 635 7.45 21.91 18.11
C TRP A 635 8.65 22.84 17.92
N LYS A 636 9.61 22.84 18.84
CA LYS A 636 10.83 23.66 18.70
C LYS A 636 11.59 23.30 17.42
N LYS A 637 11.61 22.04 17.02
CA LYS A 637 12.18 21.59 15.75
C LYS A 637 11.34 22.01 14.55
N ILE A 638 10.04 21.71 14.59
CA ILE A 638 9.09 22.06 13.53
C ILE A 638 9.17 23.55 13.20
N ASN A 639 9.16 24.40 14.24
CA ASN A 639 9.17 25.85 14.06
C ASN A 639 10.50 26.35 13.48
N ALA A 640 11.63 25.73 13.81
CA ALA A 640 12.96 26.12 13.37
C ALA A 640 13.33 25.62 11.97
N LEU A 641 12.82 24.46 11.53
CA LEU A 641 13.18 23.82 10.26
C LEU A 641 12.37 24.41 9.10
N GLU A 642 13.04 25.03 8.13
CA GLU A 642 12.40 25.68 6.98
C GLU A 642 11.67 24.72 6.03
N GLY A 643 12.15 23.46 5.94
CA GLY A 643 11.55 22.43 5.08
C GLY A 643 10.28 21.83 5.63
N ILE A 644 9.93 22.08 6.91
CA ILE A 644 8.68 21.62 7.52
C ILE A 644 7.65 22.75 7.47
N ASN A 645 6.55 22.58 6.76
CA ASN A 645 5.54 23.61 6.54
C ASN A 645 4.43 23.60 7.59
N GLY A 646 4.16 22.48 8.23
CA GLY A 646 3.12 22.39 9.26
C GLY A 646 3.07 21.04 9.96
N ILE A 647 2.37 21.03 11.09
CA ILE A 647 1.99 19.83 11.83
C ILE A 647 0.46 19.84 12.00
N GLN A 648 -0.20 18.77 11.64
CA GLN A 648 -1.58 18.51 12.00
C GLN A 648 -1.57 17.51 13.14
N TRP A 649 -1.75 18.04 14.37
CA TRP A 649 -1.74 17.20 15.56
C TRP A 649 -2.81 16.13 15.49
N HIS A 650 -2.44 14.88 15.62
CA HIS A 650 -3.35 13.76 15.66
C HIS A 650 -3.23 13.07 17.05
N SER A 651 -4.32 12.95 17.79
CA SER A 651 -5.68 13.26 17.37
C SER A 651 -6.22 14.47 18.16
N TRP A 652 -7.39 14.96 17.79
CA TRP A 652 -8.07 16.02 18.54
C TRP A 652 -8.53 15.51 19.92
N PHE A 653 -9.26 14.38 19.94
CA PHE A 653 -9.67 13.66 21.15
C PHE A 653 -8.92 12.34 21.25
N ASP A 654 -8.75 11.82 22.47
CA ASP A 654 -8.33 10.43 22.64
C ASP A 654 -9.36 9.50 22.03
N HIS A 655 -8.90 8.51 21.27
CA HIS A 655 -9.73 7.53 20.58
C HIS A 655 -9.21 6.12 20.82
N LEU A 656 -10.10 5.17 21.12
CA LEU A 656 -9.71 3.79 21.41
C LEU A 656 -9.05 3.11 20.19
N GLY A 657 -9.50 3.46 18.97
CA GLY A 657 -8.97 2.91 17.72
C GLY A 657 -7.53 3.29 17.41
N ASP A 658 -7.01 4.37 18.04
CA ASP A 658 -5.62 4.82 17.82
C ASP A 658 -4.59 3.94 18.56
N GLY A 659 -5.03 3.02 19.43
CA GLY A 659 -4.13 2.20 20.25
C GLY A 659 -3.33 2.98 21.32
N ALA A 660 -3.45 4.31 21.36
CA ALA A 660 -2.78 5.20 22.29
C ALA A 660 -3.62 6.45 22.56
N ARG A 661 -3.38 7.13 23.72
CA ARG A 661 -4.05 8.39 24.05
C ARG A 661 -3.30 9.57 23.44
N LEU A 662 -3.53 9.82 22.17
CA LEU A 662 -2.85 10.85 21.36
C LEU A 662 -3.51 12.23 21.45
N GLY A 663 -4.79 12.30 21.89
CA GLY A 663 -5.60 13.50 21.87
C GLY A 663 -5.00 14.70 22.59
N LEU A 664 -5.32 15.91 22.12
CA LEU A 664 -5.21 17.14 22.89
C LEU A 664 -6.21 17.14 24.04
N ARG A 665 -7.35 16.47 23.81
CA ARG A 665 -8.42 16.27 24.78
C ARG A 665 -8.54 14.80 25.15
N LYS A 666 -9.01 14.53 26.37
CA LYS A 666 -9.37 13.18 26.84
C LYS A 666 -10.49 12.59 25.99
N TYR A 667 -10.90 11.35 26.29
CA TYR A 667 -12.07 10.72 25.66
C TYR A 667 -13.31 11.60 25.79
N ASN A 668 -14.07 11.72 24.71
CA ASN A 668 -15.37 12.40 24.73
C ASN A 668 -16.47 11.41 25.10
N ASP A 669 -16.46 10.99 26.36
CA ASP A 669 -17.40 10.04 26.96
C ASP A 669 -18.05 10.64 28.23
N ALA A 670 -18.87 9.87 28.93
CA ALA A 670 -19.55 10.30 30.13
C ALA A 670 -18.60 10.56 31.33
N GLU A 671 -17.42 9.95 31.32
CA GLU A 671 -16.41 10.07 32.41
C GLU A 671 -15.54 11.32 32.24
N TYR A 672 -15.03 11.53 31.02
CA TYR A 672 -14.02 12.57 30.78
C TYR A 672 -14.54 13.78 30.02
N GLN A 673 -15.66 13.67 29.29
CA GLN A 673 -16.36 14.75 28.60
C GLN A 673 -15.47 15.62 27.70
N GLY A 674 -14.43 15.03 27.11
CA GLY A 674 -13.51 15.76 26.26
C GLY A 674 -12.65 16.82 26.97
N GLU A 675 -12.37 16.65 28.28
CA GLU A 675 -11.55 17.58 29.06
C GLU A 675 -10.18 17.82 28.41
N ALA A 676 -9.74 19.07 28.34
CA ALA A 676 -8.43 19.43 27.80
C ALA A 676 -7.28 18.85 28.65
N LYS A 677 -6.31 18.22 27.99
CA LYS A 677 -5.09 17.71 28.64
C LYS A 677 -4.02 18.83 28.77
N PRO A 678 -2.98 18.71 29.59
CA PRO A 678 -1.89 19.69 29.68
C PRO A 678 -1.26 20.00 28.31
N VAL A 679 -1.18 19.03 27.39
CA VAL A 679 -0.68 19.23 26.02
C VAL A 679 -1.52 20.22 25.22
N TRP A 680 -2.82 20.36 25.50
CA TRP A 680 -3.69 21.33 24.85
C TRP A 680 -3.21 22.76 25.11
N MET A 681 -2.90 23.07 26.38
CA MET A 681 -2.36 24.38 26.75
C MET A 681 -0.96 24.62 26.14
N THR A 682 -0.11 23.58 26.14
CA THR A 682 1.22 23.65 25.52
C THR A 682 1.09 23.94 24.02
N TYR A 683 0.15 23.28 23.36
CA TYR A 683 -0.17 23.49 21.96
C TYR A 683 -0.71 24.91 21.68
N GLN A 684 -1.58 25.40 22.53
CA GLN A 684 -2.09 26.76 22.45
C GLN A 684 -0.97 27.80 22.51
N LYS A 685 -0.02 27.66 23.45
CA LYS A 685 1.12 28.58 23.64
C LYS A 685 2.17 28.50 22.53
N ALA A 686 2.26 27.39 21.84
CA ALA A 686 3.19 27.19 20.73
C ALA A 686 3.02 28.25 19.64
N GLY A 687 4.12 28.86 19.17
CA GLY A 687 4.13 29.89 18.13
C GLY A 687 3.59 31.27 18.60
N THR A 688 3.42 31.49 19.90
CA THR A 688 3.01 32.79 20.49
C THR A 688 4.15 33.43 21.28
N ASP A 689 4.00 34.70 21.66
CA ASP A 689 4.99 35.40 22.50
C ASP A 689 5.19 34.73 23.84
N ALA A 690 4.23 33.98 24.35
CA ALA A 690 4.30 33.28 25.63
C ALA A 690 5.02 31.92 25.52
N GLU A 691 5.38 31.42 24.31
CA GLU A 691 5.95 30.12 24.10
C GLU A 691 7.20 29.86 24.92
N ASN A 692 8.17 30.75 24.82
CA ASN A 692 9.48 30.52 25.44
C ASN A 692 9.36 30.41 26.98
N GLU A 693 8.66 31.34 27.63
CA GLU A 693 8.41 31.32 29.09
C GLU A 693 7.64 30.06 29.48
N TYR A 694 6.60 29.71 28.74
CA TYR A 694 5.77 28.55 29.06
C TYR A 694 6.52 27.22 28.88
N PHE A 695 7.41 27.13 27.89
CA PHE A 695 8.13 25.88 27.57
C PHE A 695 9.34 25.64 28.49
N GLU A 696 9.82 26.63 29.26
CA GLU A 696 10.93 26.46 30.22
C GLU A 696 10.67 25.33 31.23
N GLN A 697 9.41 25.13 31.64
CA GLN A 697 9.02 24.07 32.58
C GLN A 697 9.36 22.64 32.07
N TYR A 698 9.57 22.44 30.76
CA TYR A 698 9.86 21.15 30.18
C TYR A 698 11.34 20.83 30.06
N LEU A 699 12.25 21.82 30.20
CA LEU A 699 13.69 21.63 30.01
C LEU A 699 14.25 20.54 30.94
N GLN A 700 13.94 20.61 32.24
CA GLN A 700 14.39 19.61 33.20
C GLN A 700 13.83 18.20 32.91
N ARG A 701 12.59 18.12 32.44
CA ARG A 701 11.93 16.85 32.11
C ARG A 701 12.56 16.19 30.89
N ILE A 702 12.95 16.98 29.90
CA ILE A 702 13.64 16.54 28.69
C ILE A 702 15.11 16.24 28.95
N GLY A 703 15.69 16.83 30.01
CA GLY A 703 17.12 16.67 30.36
C GLY A 703 18.04 17.60 29.57
N ILE A 704 17.58 18.81 29.23
CA ILE A 704 18.34 19.84 28.51
C ILE A 704 18.37 21.14 29.33
N ASP A 705 19.45 21.90 29.21
CA ASP A 705 19.58 23.17 29.92
C ASP A 705 18.92 24.36 29.22
N SER A 706 18.77 24.26 27.90
CA SER A 706 18.12 25.29 27.06
C SER A 706 17.64 24.70 25.75
N TRP A 707 16.83 25.47 25.03
CA TRP A 707 16.38 25.13 23.67
C TRP A 707 17.43 25.38 22.57
N GLU A 708 18.56 26.01 22.92
CA GLU A 708 19.69 26.24 22.03
C GLU A 708 20.32 24.89 21.61
N GLY A 709 20.65 24.74 20.35
CA GLY A 709 21.26 23.51 19.83
C GLY A 709 20.34 22.30 19.68
N ILE A 710 19.02 22.49 19.80
CA ILE A 710 18.05 21.40 19.60
C ILE A 710 18.08 20.85 18.15
N ILE A 711 18.41 21.71 17.19
CA ILE A 711 18.57 21.33 15.79
C ILE A 711 19.95 20.69 15.58
N GLN A 712 19.94 19.49 15.02
CA GLN A 712 21.15 18.73 14.74
C GLN A 712 21.49 18.78 13.24
N LYS A 713 22.77 18.68 12.92
CA LYS A 713 23.19 18.58 11.51
C LYS A 713 23.05 17.15 11.01
N ILE A 714 22.46 17.01 9.84
CA ILE A 714 22.50 15.75 9.08
C ILE A 714 23.76 15.77 8.19
N PRO A 715 24.65 14.78 8.32
CA PRO A 715 25.89 14.68 7.55
C PRO A 715 25.69 14.66 6.05
#